data_76958cd355d7a5dc2af5ad1c8320f9f5
#
_entry.id   76958cd355d7a5dc2af5ad1c8320f9f5
#
_cell.length_a   1.000
_cell.length_b   1.000
_cell.length_c   1.000
_cell.angle_alpha   90.00
_cell.angle_beta   90.00
_cell.angle_gamma   90.00
#
_symmetry.space_group_name_H-M   'P 1'
#
loop_
_entity.id
_entity.type
_entity.pdbx_description
1 polymer ?
#
loop_
_entity_poly.entity_id
_entity_poly.type
_entity_poly.pdbx_seq_one_letter_code
_entity_poly.pdbx_strand_id
1 'polypeptide(L)'
;MKNSILSLVMMLLLGVLPSSAQKFTKAYVDEPMPNVLRDIDEVYAEGNINFIFNELEDFTVTANVKNKTVLEAVYEVVGFYPIKVTRSGTDIYLECWQKEANKLKGRLLDENMRPVEFANVQLFNPEDTTFITGGVSNSNGDFVIPCDEERVLLKTHCIGYMPYSRVYEVGSIGIVRVHTNAKLLREIKVEQRQVEYNGDKITSYPTATQLEHSYDIYSLLNQQPFPGLYVNEWERSVSTFGGAPVVLVDGVKRSVKDLISIQPKNIKKIEYSLTVPLKYQGASGVIYIYLKEPKMAGGSFYAQAQSALTTGFVIADAGASYNQGKSQFTLDYTFNLRDYDERVVNLKQSYVGDDFRVDLNEVGEPSTLYYDQHDIRVGYSYRHDKTTVFQVRLNNEMFSGTTEENGYVQDSYLGNYKRTTSKNPYSYMPSLDLYFQKEIKGGQRIEAQVVGSLIDRGYERIYDDELENGEKVSYPSNVNTDHLSLVSEVSYSKLFGKNTSLSTGIKNEISRSENTYVNNDYKSELKKNDSYMYINLSQRVGKMSLNAGTGLKYIKMTSELNERDFLRNMTTLSFAGSPKKNFYVGLSGGYMPIVPSLSNLTELEQIGNGYLRVNGNPNLKTSHRFNGRLALSPSFGRFGFMVINQVDYVIDPVYSNVTYKGAGKFLQRSENYENLFHYQGRLVFTLNEVLNKHLTARVDLFYNHYRTQDIMWRHHLNSFGMNCSVTGYFGKWNVSVNYKKAYKTLDAETISSGESGATINVGWKPNKHWVLRAGCMNIFQPRGFSYPVEILSKVNPATGEAYIRNNGNMITLSVQYKLAFGKLFGKTKRTLNNRGSGAAVLTL
;
A
#
# COMPACT_ATOMS: atom_id res chain seq x y z
N MET A 1 8.84 16.85 32.94
CA MET A 1 8.59 17.15 31.52
C MET A 1 7.37 16.44 30.88
N LYS A 2 6.68 15.53 31.58
CA LYS A 2 5.50 14.82 31.03
C LYS A 2 4.18 15.61 30.98
N ASN A 3 4.03 16.68 31.73
CA ASN A 3 2.76 17.42 31.83
C ASN A 3 2.67 18.67 30.95
N SER A 4 3.78 19.12 30.34
CA SER A 4 3.79 20.36 29.54
C SER A 4 3.44 20.14 28.05
N ILE A 5 3.59 18.91 27.54
CA ILE A 5 3.31 18.60 26.13
C ILE A 5 1.80 18.37 25.90
N LEU A 6 1.12 17.83 26.89
CA LEU A 6 -0.34 17.60 26.80
C LEU A 6 -1.14 18.91 26.82
N SER A 7 -0.66 19.92 27.57
CA SER A 7 -1.28 21.25 27.62
C SER A 7 -1.09 22.06 26.33
N LEU A 8 0.03 21.87 25.62
CA LEU A 8 0.30 22.56 24.37
C LEU A 8 -0.54 21.99 23.19
N VAL A 9 -0.81 20.70 23.21
CA VAL A 9 -1.69 20.04 22.21
C VAL A 9 -3.16 20.41 22.45
N MET A 10 -3.57 20.61 23.69
CA MET A 10 -4.95 21.00 24.02
C MET A 10 -5.23 22.49 23.73
N MET A 11 -4.22 23.37 23.80
CA MET A 11 -4.36 24.79 23.45
C MET A 11 -4.42 25.07 21.94
N LEU A 12 -3.83 24.20 21.11
CA LEU A 12 -3.88 24.30 19.64
C LEU A 12 -5.21 23.83 19.04
N LEU A 13 -6.06 23.15 19.81
CA LEU A 13 -7.37 22.64 19.35
C LEU A 13 -8.55 23.57 19.65
N LEU A 14 -8.36 24.68 20.38
CA LEU A 14 -9.44 25.56 20.83
C LEU A 14 -9.54 26.93 20.11
N GLY A 15 -8.80 27.12 19.04
CA GLY A 15 -8.64 28.45 18.42
C GLY A 15 -9.18 28.67 17.01
N VAL A 16 -10.24 28.01 16.54
CA VAL A 16 -10.93 28.45 15.31
C VAL A 16 -12.44 28.16 15.43
N LEU A 17 -13.17 29.16 15.88
CA LEU A 17 -14.63 29.21 15.64
C LEU A 17 -14.84 29.67 14.19
N PRO A 18 -15.58 28.92 13.33
CA PRO A 18 -15.92 29.39 12.01
C PRO A 18 -16.99 30.50 12.16
N SER A 19 -16.77 31.64 11.55
CA SER A 19 -17.81 32.62 11.25
C SER A 19 -18.92 31.90 10.49
N SER A 20 -20.10 31.84 11.03
CA SER A 20 -21.27 31.24 10.38
C SER A 20 -21.74 32.19 9.27
N ALA A 21 -21.36 31.89 8.01
CA ALA A 21 -22.01 32.55 6.86
C ALA A 21 -23.51 32.27 6.92
N GLN A 22 -24.29 33.34 6.79
CA GLN A 22 -25.74 33.30 6.78
C GLN A 22 -26.23 32.39 5.65
N LYS A 23 -27.15 31.46 5.96
CA LYS A 23 -27.57 30.41 5.04
C LYS A 23 -29.03 30.57 4.66
N PHE A 24 -29.32 30.50 3.37
CA PHE A 24 -30.61 30.68 2.77
C PHE A 24 -31.29 29.32 2.48
N THR A 25 -32.61 29.24 2.76
CA THR A 25 -33.41 28.04 2.46
C THR A 25 -34.81 28.48 2.08
N LYS A 26 -35.16 28.31 0.80
CA LYS A 26 -36.54 28.57 0.29
C LYS A 26 -36.76 27.79 -1.02
N ALA A 27 -38.00 27.35 -1.25
CA ALA A 27 -38.39 26.72 -2.50
C ALA A 27 -39.26 27.69 -3.32
N TYR A 28 -39.04 27.72 -4.62
CA TYR A 28 -39.76 28.53 -5.59
C TYR A 28 -40.35 27.64 -6.67
N VAL A 29 -41.50 28.00 -7.19
CA VAL A 29 -42.18 27.30 -8.27
C VAL A 29 -42.75 28.33 -9.21
N ASP A 30 -42.19 28.47 -10.41
CA ASP A 30 -42.60 29.40 -11.47
C ASP A 30 -42.68 30.88 -11.00
N GLU A 31 -41.81 31.26 -10.09
CA GLU A 31 -41.72 32.60 -9.49
C GLU A 31 -40.88 33.52 -10.37
N PRO A 32 -41.30 34.78 -10.66
CA PRO A 32 -40.47 35.73 -11.41
C PRO A 32 -39.09 35.96 -10.77
N MET A 33 -38.04 35.94 -11.56
CA MET A 33 -36.63 36.07 -11.10
C MET A 33 -36.42 37.32 -10.21
N PRO A 34 -36.93 38.52 -10.55
CA PRO A 34 -36.78 39.69 -9.70
C PRO A 34 -37.33 39.51 -8.28
N ASN A 35 -38.44 38.78 -8.11
CA ASN A 35 -39.01 38.52 -6.80
C ASN A 35 -38.11 37.59 -5.98
N VAL A 36 -37.63 36.54 -6.62
CA VAL A 36 -36.71 35.59 -6.00
C VAL A 36 -35.42 36.26 -5.53
N LEU A 37 -34.86 37.13 -6.36
CA LEU A 37 -33.64 37.88 -6.03
C LEU A 37 -33.86 38.84 -4.87
N ARG A 38 -35.03 39.49 -4.76
CA ARG A 38 -35.41 40.33 -3.59
C ARG A 38 -35.50 39.50 -2.32
N ASP A 39 -36.12 38.31 -2.37
CA ASP A 39 -36.21 37.40 -1.23
C ASP A 39 -34.81 36.99 -0.71
N ILE A 40 -33.89 36.77 -1.62
CA ILE A 40 -32.48 36.43 -1.26
C ILE A 40 -31.75 37.66 -0.69
N ASP A 41 -32.00 38.84 -1.27
CA ASP A 41 -31.42 40.12 -0.85
C ASP A 41 -31.86 40.51 0.55
N GLU A 42 -33.13 40.30 0.91
CA GLU A 42 -33.68 40.58 2.26
C GLU A 42 -32.94 39.83 3.37
N VAL A 43 -32.31 38.69 3.06
CA VAL A 43 -31.54 37.90 4.01
C VAL A 43 -30.05 38.19 3.91
N TYR A 44 -29.60 38.98 2.93
CA TYR A 44 -28.21 39.30 2.69
C TYR A 44 -27.72 40.46 3.56
N ALA A 45 -27.21 40.13 4.76
CA ALA A 45 -26.78 41.17 5.72
C ALA A 45 -25.41 41.79 5.37
N GLU A 46 -24.62 41.22 4.46
CA GLU A 46 -23.24 41.65 4.18
C GLU A 46 -23.15 42.64 3.00
N GLY A 47 -24.16 42.72 2.11
CA GLY A 47 -24.17 43.50 0.88
C GLY A 47 -25.56 43.59 0.27
N ASN A 48 -25.61 43.94 -1.02
CA ASN A 48 -26.87 44.03 -1.78
C ASN A 48 -26.81 43.21 -3.07
N ILE A 49 -27.97 42.76 -3.53
CA ILE A 49 -28.12 42.12 -4.83
C ILE A 49 -28.70 43.12 -5.84
N ASN A 50 -27.88 43.57 -6.77
CA ASN A 50 -28.19 44.62 -7.74
C ASN A 50 -28.53 44.04 -9.09
N PHE A 51 -29.70 44.38 -9.64
CA PHE A 51 -30.14 43.94 -10.98
C PHE A 51 -31.07 44.97 -11.61
N ILE A 52 -31.17 44.90 -12.96
CA ILE A 52 -32.13 45.71 -13.72
C ILE A 52 -33.41 44.91 -13.91
N PHE A 53 -34.52 45.43 -13.36
CA PHE A 53 -35.81 44.74 -13.29
C PHE A 53 -36.27 44.29 -14.69
N ASN A 54 -36.30 45.18 -15.66
CA ASN A 54 -36.80 44.91 -17.02
C ASN A 54 -35.95 43.92 -17.82
N GLU A 55 -34.69 43.71 -17.42
CA GLU A 55 -33.85 42.69 -18.07
C GLU A 55 -34.17 41.26 -17.56
N LEU A 56 -34.72 41.15 -16.34
CA LEU A 56 -34.94 39.86 -15.67
C LEU A 56 -36.41 39.48 -15.45
N GLU A 57 -37.37 40.39 -15.75
CA GLU A 57 -38.77 40.15 -15.44
C GLU A 57 -39.41 38.95 -16.17
N ASP A 58 -38.89 38.60 -17.34
CA ASP A 58 -39.40 37.48 -18.14
C ASP A 58 -38.84 36.09 -17.68
N PHE A 59 -37.82 36.08 -16.86
CA PHE A 59 -37.26 34.82 -16.39
C PHE A 59 -37.98 34.34 -15.14
N THR A 60 -38.36 33.06 -15.12
CA THR A 60 -39.01 32.44 -13.99
C THR A 60 -38.08 31.43 -13.31
N VAL A 61 -38.25 31.26 -12.00
CA VAL A 61 -37.40 30.39 -11.18
C VAL A 61 -38.25 29.26 -10.60
N THR A 62 -37.80 28.01 -10.86
CA THR A 62 -38.26 26.84 -10.11
C THR A 62 -37.01 26.19 -9.52
N ALA A 63 -36.82 26.37 -8.23
CA ALA A 63 -35.64 25.88 -7.51
C ALA A 63 -35.96 25.56 -6.05
N ASN A 64 -35.20 24.59 -5.47
CA ASN A 64 -35.35 24.26 -4.06
C ASN A 64 -34.01 24.51 -3.35
N VAL A 65 -33.76 25.77 -3.06
CA VAL A 65 -32.52 26.21 -2.38
C VAL A 65 -32.53 25.73 -0.93
N LYS A 66 -31.56 24.93 -0.53
CA LYS A 66 -31.42 24.38 0.83
C LYS A 66 -30.07 24.63 1.43
N ASN A 67 -30.05 25.39 2.53
CA ASN A 67 -28.86 25.60 3.36
C ASN A 67 -27.65 26.12 2.54
N LYS A 68 -27.88 27.08 1.64
CA LYS A 68 -26.88 27.68 0.75
C LYS A 68 -26.45 29.06 1.25
N THR A 69 -25.21 29.43 0.97
CA THR A 69 -24.80 30.84 1.11
C THR A 69 -25.57 31.69 0.09
N VAL A 70 -25.71 33.01 0.34
CA VAL A 70 -26.41 33.93 -0.57
C VAL A 70 -25.87 33.83 -1.99
N LEU A 71 -24.57 33.80 -2.18
CA LEU A 71 -23.97 33.68 -3.51
C LEU A 71 -24.27 32.35 -4.20
N GLU A 72 -24.24 31.25 -3.45
CA GLU A 72 -24.63 29.93 -3.95
C GLU A 72 -26.12 29.86 -4.29
N ALA A 73 -26.97 30.52 -3.51
CA ALA A 73 -28.39 30.63 -3.77
C ALA A 73 -28.65 31.41 -5.06
N VAL A 74 -27.96 32.53 -5.26
CA VAL A 74 -28.07 33.33 -6.51
C VAL A 74 -27.65 32.49 -7.72
N TYR A 75 -26.54 31.77 -7.68
CA TYR A 75 -26.13 30.88 -8.77
C TYR A 75 -27.13 29.74 -9.04
N GLU A 76 -27.75 29.22 -8.00
CA GLU A 76 -28.74 28.14 -8.14
C GLU A 76 -30.05 28.63 -8.81
N VAL A 77 -30.53 29.86 -8.47
CA VAL A 77 -31.74 30.42 -9.08
C VAL A 77 -31.51 30.97 -10.47
N VAL A 78 -30.31 31.50 -10.77
CA VAL A 78 -29.95 31.94 -12.12
C VAL A 78 -29.83 30.77 -13.08
N GLY A 79 -29.33 29.62 -12.62
CA GLY A 79 -29.24 28.39 -13.38
C GLY A 79 -28.51 28.53 -14.73
N PHE A 80 -29.22 28.20 -15.83
CA PHE A 80 -28.72 28.26 -17.20
C PHE A 80 -29.19 29.48 -18.00
N TYR A 81 -29.82 30.44 -17.34
CA TYR A 81 -30.24 31.67 -18.03
C TYR A 81 -29.00 32.51 -18.43
N PRO A 82 -29.14 33.36 -19.50
CA PRO A 82 -28.04 34.20 -19.97
C PRO A 82 -27.79 35.39 -19.06
N ILE A 83 -27.62 35.12 -17.76
CA ILE A 83 -27.42 36.13 -16.72
C ILE A 83 -26.03 35.96 -16.13
N LYS A 84 -25.25 37.02 -16.22
CA LYS A 84 -23.93 37.09 -15.61
C LYS A 84 -24.03 37.55 -14.17
N VAL A 85 -23.48 36.75 -13.27
CA VAL A 85 -23.35 37.09 -11.85
C VAL A 85 -21.94 37.57 -11.58
N THR A 86 -21.78 38.80 -11.09
CA THR A 86 -20.48 39.40 -10.79
C THR A 86 -20.49 39.85 -9.32
N ARG A 87 -19.45 39.56 -8.57
CA ARG A 87 -19.29 40.06 -7.20
C ARG A 87 -18.25 41.18 -7.19
N SER A 88 -18.60 42.34 -6.58
CA SER A 88 -17.70 43.45 -6.34
C SER A 88 -17.74 43.83 -4.85
N GLY A 89 -16.69 43.48 -4.10
CA GLY A 89 -16.71 43.59 -2.64
C GLY A 89 -17.73 42.68 -2.00
N THR A 90 -18.72 43.25 -1.31
CA THR A 90 -19.86 42.54 -0.71
C THR A 90 -21.07 42.47 -1.65
N ASP A 91 -21.16 43.37 -2.63
CA ASP A 91 -22.33 43.43 -3.51
C ASP A 91 -22.30 42.43 -4.66
N ILE A 92 -23.45 41.92 -5.03
CA ILE A 92 -23.66 40.97 -6.14
C ILE A 92 -24.43 41.72 -7.24
N TYR A 93 -23.92 41.63 -8.46
CA TYR A 93 -24.53 42.26 -9.65
C TYR A 93 -24.98 41.18 -10.61
N LEU A 94 -26.24 41.30 -11.09
CA LEU A 94 -26.80 40.44 -12.10
C LEU A 94 -27.15 41.27 -13.35
N GLU A 95 -26.64 40.87 -14.48
CA GLU A 95 -26.79 41.51 -15.76
C GLU A 95 -27.12 40.46 -16.82
N CYS A 96 -28.21 40.67 -17.59
CA CYS A 96 -28.47 39.83 -18.75
C CYS A 96 -27.45 40.23 -19.84
N TRP A 97 -26.62 39.27 -20.28
CA TRP A 97 -25.58 39.57 -21.28
C TRP A 97 -26.08 39.46 -22.74
N GLN A 98 -27.32 38.96 -22.92
CA GLN A 98 -28.05 39.01 -24.20
C GLN A 98 -29.06 40.17 -24.11
N LYS A 99 -28.82 41.26 -24.84
CA LYS A 99 -29.56 42.56 -24.72
C LYS A 99 -30.47 42.85 -25.91
N GLU A 100 -30.92 41.84 -26.65
CA GLU A 100 -31.90 41.98 -27.71
C GLU A 100 -33.25 42.45 -27.20
N ALA A 101 -33.94 43.32 -27.94
CA ALA A 101 -35.21 43.94 -27.53
C ALA A 101 -36.36 42.93 -27.52
N ASN A 102 -36.34 41.93 -28.40
CA ASN A 102 -37.36 40.91 -28.53
C ASN A 102 -36.89 39.57 -27.91
N LYS A 103 -37.85 38.75 -27.48
CA LYS A 103 -37.58 37.45 -26.87
C LYS A 103 -38.52 36.38 -27.41
N LEU A 104 -37.99 35.22 -27.77
CA LEU A 104 -38.79 34.02 -28.05
C LEU A 104 -38.99 33.26 -26.71
N LYS A 105 -40.26 33.10 -26.33
CA LYS A 105 -40.64 32.42 -25.10
C LYS A 105 -41.53 31.21 -25.40
N GLY A 106 -41.31 30.11 -24.70
CA GLY A 106 -42.11 28.90 -24.84
C GLY A 106 -41.85 27.89 -23.76
N ARG A 107 -42.66 26.82 -23.77
CA ARG A 107 -42.53 25.70 -22.82
C ARG A 107 -42.41 24.39 -23.59
N LEU A 108 -41.36 23.60 -23.32
CA LEU A 108 -41.14 22.28 -23.91
C LEU A 108 -41.83 21.21 -23.02
N LEU A 109 -42.77 20.48 -23.62
CA LEU A 109 -43.44 19.35 -22.97
C LEU A 109 -43.31 18.09 -23.85
N ASP A 110 -43.27 16.90 -23.19
CA ASP A 110 -43.36 15.63 -23.89
C ASP A 110 -44.85 15.28 -24.27
N GLU A 111 -45.04 14.14 -24.91
CA GLU A 111 -46.38 13.64 -25.28
C GLU A 111 -47.30 13.38 -24.08
N ASN A 112 -46.73 13.20 -22.85
CA ASN A 112 -47.45 13.00 -21.60
C ASN A 112 -47.63 14.29 -20.80
N MET A 113 -47.39 15.47 -21.42
CA MET A 113 -47.44 16.78 -20.76
C MET A 113 -46.45 16.97 -19.64
N ARG A 114 -45.36 16.24 -19.63
CA ARG A 114 -44.26 16.40 -18.64
C ARG A 114 -43.28 17.40 -19.17
N PRO A 115 -42.70 18.26 -18.32
CA PRO A 115 -41.67 19.21 -18.73
C PRO A 115 -40.42 18.49 -19.26
N VAL A 116 -39.85 19.03 -20.30
CA VAL A 116 -38.57 18.58 -20.83
C VAL A 116 -37.51 19.51 -20.31
N GLU A 117 -36.83 19.05 -19.25
CA GLU A 117 -35.86 19.82 -18.50
C GLU A 117 -34.51 19.84 -19.26
N PHE A 118 -33.84 20.99 -19.18
CA PHE A 118 -32.46 21.18 -19.67
C PHE A 118 -32.26 20.81 -21.14
N ALA A 119 -33.29 20.93 -21.94
CA ALA A 119 -33.21 20.78 -23.40
C ALA A 119 -32.48 21.99 -24.03
N ASN A 120 -31.57 21.68 -24.94
CA ASN A 120 -30.91 22.71 -25.74
C ASN A 120 -31.89 23.24 -26.79
N VAL A 121 -32.22 24.54 -26.78
CA VAL A 121 -33.10 25.24 -27.69
C VAL A 121 -32.25 26.19 -28.51
N GLN A 122 -32.18 25.98 -29.82
CA GLN A 122 -31.33 26.72 -30.74
C GLN A 122 -32.21 27.44 -31.79
N LEU A 123 -31.87 28.68 -32.09
CA LEU A 123 -32.55 29.51 -33.10
C LEU A 123 -31.64 29.70 -34.32
N PHE A 124 -32.16 29.41 -35.48
CA PHE A 124 -31.50 29.54 -36.75
C PHE A 124 -32.29 30.43 -37.71
N ASN A 125 -31.63 31.04 -38.64
CA ASN A 125 -32.29 31.72 -39.75
C ASN A 125 -33.06 30.70 -40.61
N PRO A 126 -34.36 30.92 -40.89
CA PRO A 126 -35.19 29.96 -41.65
C PRO A 126 -34.79 29.79 -43.13
N GLU A 127 -34.07 30.75 -43.72
CA GLU A 127 -33.71 30.75 -45.13
C GLU A 127 -32.40 29.99 -45.42
N ASP A 128 -31.35 30.23 -44.58
CA ASP A 128 -30.03 29.69 -44.82
C ASP A 128 -29.55 28.74 -43.72
N THR A 129 -30.35 28.55 -42.65
CA THR A 129 -30.01 27.71 -41.48
C THR A 129 -28.74 28.14 -40.73
N THR A 130 -28.34 29.39 -40.79
CA THR A 130 -27.26 29.94 -39.98
C THR A 130 -27.73 30.05 -38.52
N PHE A 131 -26.84 29.74 -37.57
CA PHE A 131 -27.14 29.85 -36.16
C PHE A 131 -27.19 31.29 -35.70
N ILE A 132 -28.29 31.69 -35.06
CA ILE A 132 -28.51 33.03 -34.53
C ILE A 132 -28.13 33.06 -33.04
N THR A 133 -28.87 32.33 -32.22
CA THR A 133 -28.69 32.29 -30.76
C THR A 133 -29.31 31.02 -30.17
N GLY A 134 -29.22 30.82 -28.87
CA GLY A 134 -29.86 29.67 -28.19
C GLY A 134 -29.82 29.77 -26.69
N GLY A 135 -30.53 28.83 -26.04
CA GLY A 135 -30.66 28.74 -24.61
C GLY A 135 -31.01 27.33 -24.17
N VAL A 136 -31.38 27.19 -22.92
CA VAL A 136 -31.71 25.88 -22.30
C VAL A 136 -33.04 26.03 -21.54
N SER A 137 -33.92 25.02 -21.66
CA SER A 137 -35.16 25.00 -20.89
C SER A 137 -34.88 24.75 -19.39
N ASN A 138 -35.69 25.37 -18.51
CA ASN A 138 -35.63 25.19 -17.07
C ASN A 138 -36.25 23.85 -16.62
N SER A 139 -36.38 23.65 -15.31
CA SER A 139 -37.03 22.45 -14.73
C SER A 139 -38.50 22.31 -15.04
N ASN A 140 -39.21 23.40 -15.42
CA ASN A 140 -40.58 23.38 -15.88
C ASN A 140 -40.73 23.26 -17.40
N GLY A 141 -39.60 23.14 -18.11
CA GLY A 141 -39.54 23.12 -19.57
C GLY A 141 -39.63 24.51 -20.22
N ASP A 142 -39.69 25.61 -19.45
CA ASP A 142 -39.76 26.96 -19.98
C ASP A 142 -38.38 27.39 -20.53
N PHE A 143 -38.42 28.15 -21.61
CA PHE A 143 -37.27 28.80 -22.19
C PHE A 143 -37.57 30.23 -22.61
N VAL A 144 -36.61 31.11 -22.43
CA VAL A 144 -36.61 32.51 -22.81
C VAL A 144 -35.30 32.78 -23.55
N ILE A 145 -35.40 33.13 -24.84
CA ILE A 145 -34.21 33.32 -25.70
C ILE A 145 -34.35 34.70 -26.34
N PRO A 146 -33.48 35.66 -26.00
CA PRO A 146 -33.43 36.96 -26.65
C PRO A 146 -33.08 36.82 -28.15
N CYS A 147 -33.81 37.49 -29.03
CA CYS A 147 -33.60 37.40 -30.47
C CYS A 147 -34.40 38.54 -31.16
N ASP A 148 -33.76 39.37 -31.94
CA ASP A 148 -34.32 40.51 -32.63
C ASP A 148 -34.84 40.19 -34.03
N GLU A 149 -34.72 38.95 -34.50
CA GLU A 149 -35.30 38.52 -35.78
C GLU A 149 -36.81 38.41 -35.70
N GLU A 150 -37.51 38.66 -36.81
CA GLU A 150 -38.95 38.50 -36.88
C GLU A 150 -39.38 37.02 -36.92
N ARG A 151 -38.60 36.19 -37.62
CA ARG A 151 -38.91 34.76 -37.81
C ARG A 151 -37.63 33.92 -37.60
N VAL A 152 -37.76 32.79 -36.88
CA VAL A 152 -36.66 31.90 -36.56
C VAL A 152 -37.03 30.43 -36.78
N LEU A 153 -36.09 29.63 -37.19
CA LEU A 153 -36.17 28.18 -37.19
C LEU A 153 -35.70 27.67 -35.81
N LEU A 154 -36.65 27.30 -34.96
CA LEU A 154 -36.37 26.71 -33.68
C LEU A 154 -36.02 25.23 -33.83
N LYS A 155 -34.86 24.80 -33.30
CA LYS A 155 -34.45 23.41 -33.20
C LYS A 155 -34.24 23.08 -31.73
N THR A 156 -34.75 21.91 -31.26
CA THR A 156 -34.48 21.43 -29.92
C THR A 156 -33.75 20.12 -29.95
N HIS A 157 -32.83 19.95 -28.99
CA HIS A 157 -32.11 18.72 -28.77
C HIS A 157 -32.02 18.41 -27.27
N CYS A 158 -32.55 17.26 -26.89
CA CYS A 158 -32.44 16.72 -25.53
C CYS A 158 -32.23 15.21 -25.57
N ILE A 159 -31.43 14.68 -24.67
CA ILE A 159 -31.19 13.24 -24.55
C ILE A 159 -32.48 12.52 -24.19
N GLY A 160 -32.87 11.52 -24.98
CA GLY A 160 -34.09 10.76 -24.76
C GLY A 160 -35.29 11.26 -25.55
N TYR A 161 -35.15 12.35 -26.30
CA TYR A 161 -36.21 12.95 -27.15
C TYR A 161 -35.80 12.99 -28.63
N MET A 162 -36.78 12.97 -29.51
CA MET A 162 -36.55 13.20 -30.94
C MET A 162 -36.23 14.68 -31.21
N PRO A 163 -35.26 14.99 -32.09
CA PRO A 163 -35.01 16.36 -32.49
C PRO A 163 -36.29 17.01 -33.05
N TYR A 164 -36.63 18.17 -32.57
CA TYR A 164 -37.76 18.97 -33.07
C TYR A 164 -37.24 20.14 -33.88
N SER A 165 -37.91 20.48 -34.95
CA SER A 165 -37.55 21.62 -35.79
C SER A 165 -38.80 22.25 -36.40
N ARG A 166 -39.01 23.57 -36.22
CA ARG A 166 -40.11 24.34 -36.76
C ARG A 166 -39.79 25.82 -36.79
N VAL A 167 -40.37 26.50 -37.78
CA VAL A 167 -40.26 27.96 -37.92
C VAL A 167 -41.34 28.62 -37.07
N TYR A 168 -40.97 29.67 -36.36
CA TYR A 168 -41.83 30.50 -35.52
C TYR A 168 -41.57 31.98 -35.75
N GLU A 169 -42.59 32.80 -35.49
CA GLU A 169 -42.43 34.25 -35.30
C GLU A 169 -41.91 34.48 -33.86
N VAL A 170 -41.02 35.44 -33.67
CA VAL A 170 -40.46 35.74 -32.37
C VAL A 170 -41.48 36.38 -31.48
N GLY A 171 -41.62 35.87 -30.26
CA GLY A 171 -42.63 36.22 -29.27
C GLY A 171 -42.97 35.04 -28.40
N SER A 172 -44.19 35.06 -27.81
CA SER A 172 -44.63 33.93 -27.00
C SER A 172 -45.29 32.86 -27.86
N ILE A 173 -44.62 31.70 -28.01
CA ILE A 173 -45.06 30.62 -28.89
C ILE A 173 -45.82 29.51 -28.19
N GLY A 174 -46.03 29.63 -26.86
CA GLY A 174 -46.76 28.67 -26.05
C GLY A 174 -46.06 27.32 -25.88
N ILE A 175 -46.81 26.23 -25.95
CA ILE A 175 -46.30 24.87 -25.72
C ILE A 175 -45.72 24.29 -26.99
N VAL A 176 -44.47 23.87 -26.92
CA VAL A 176 -43.75 23.09 -27.96
C VAL A 176 -43.70 21.64 -27.50
N ARG A 177 -44.33 20.72 -28.27
CA ARG A 177 -44.38 19.29 -27.95
C ARG A 177 -43.26 18.55 -28.64
N VAL A 178 -42.45 17.82 -27.85
CA VAL A 178 -41.41 16.94 -28.35
C VAL A 178 -41.74 15.48 -28.03
N HIS A 179 -41.30 14.56 -28.86
CA HIS A 179 -41.56 13.13 -28.69
C HIS A 179 -40.41 12.42 -28.10
N THR A 180 -40.71 11.48 -27.19
CA THR A 180 -39.69 10.61 -26.61
C THR A 180 -39.10 9.67 -27.66
N ASN A 181 -37.80 9.47 -27.64
CA ASN A 181 -37.08 8.55 -28.53
C ASN A 181 -36.73 7.25 -27.79
N ALA A 182 -37.67 6.33 -27.76
CA ALA A 182 -37.52 5.02 -27.12
C ALA A 182 -36.38 4.16 -27.72
N LYS A 183 -35.83 4.50 -28.89
CA LYS A 183 -34.73 3.77 -29.53
C LYS A 183 -33.32 4.20 -29.03
N LEU A 184 -33.19 5.37 -28.41
CA LEU A 184 -31.89 5.90 -27.96
C LEU A 184 -31.47 5.42 -26.56
N LEU A 185 -32.34 4.75 -25.82
CA LEU A 185 -32.02 4.14 -24.54
C LEU A 185 -31.73 2.63 -24.67
N ARG A 186 -31.00 2.22 -25.68
CA ARG A 186 -30.18 1.04 -25.46
C ARG A 186 -29.06 1.48 -24.46
N GLU A 187 -29.28 1.10 -23.22
CA GLU A 187 -28.25 1.09 -22.20
C GLU A 187 -26.98 0.53 -22.86
N ILE A 188 -26.03 1.41 -23.22
CA ILE A 188 -24.66 0.96 -23.49
C ILE A 188 -24.17 0.57 -22.11
N LYS A 189 -24.46 -0.69 -21.73
CA LYS A 189 -23.80 -1.35 -20.64
C LYS A 189 -22.34 -1.44 -21.01
N VAL A 190 -21.60 -0.39 -20.72
CA VAL A 190 -20.15 -0.45 -20.74
C VAL A 190 -19.79 -1.37 -19.58
N GLU A 191 -19.78 -2.66 -19.84
CA GLU A 191 -19.17 -3.62 -18.92
C GLU A 191 -17.68 -3.30 -18.90
N GLN A 192 -17.32 -2.41 -17.98
CA GLN A 192 -15.93 -2.13 -17.68
C GLN A 192 -15.32 -3.47 -17.25
N ARG A 193 -14.34 -3.95 -17.99
CA ARG A 193 -13.67 -5.17 -17.64
C ARG A 193 -13.06 -5.02 -16.27
N GLN A 194 -13.35 -5.96 -15.39
CA GLN A 194 -12.82 -6.00 -14.05
C GLN A 194 -11.28 -6.09 -14.05
N VAL A 195 -10.71 -6.73 -15.06
CA VAL A 195 -9.26 -6.95 -15.20
C VAL A 195 -8.81 -6.58 -16.60
N GLU A 196 -7.75 -5.78 -16.66
CA GLU A 196 -7.07 -5.40 -17.90
C GLU A 196 -5.58 -5.69 -17.79
N TYR A 197 -5.00 -6.19 -18.86
CA TYR A 197 -3.56 -6.40 -18.97
C TYR A 197 -2.98 -5.28 -19.84
N ASN A 198 -2.15 -4.45 -19.26
CA ASN A 198 -1.56 -3.30 -19.93
C ASN A 198 -0.04 -3.32 -19.82
N GLY A 199 0.62 -3.87 -20.82
CA GLY A 199 2.03 -4.15 -20.80
C GLY A 199 2.39 -5.14 -19.68
N ASP A 200 3.32 -4.79 -18.83
CA ASP A 200 3.76 -5.57 -17.68
C ASP A 200 2.84 -5.47 -16.45
N LYS A 201 1.74 -4.70 -16.56
CA LYS A 201 0.82 -4.48 -15.45
C LYS A 201 -0.51 -5.19 -15.64
N ILE A 202 -0.97 -5.79 -14.56
CA ILE A 202 -2.32 -6.33 -14.41
C ILE A 202 -3.13 -5.25 -13.68
N THR A 203 -4.09 -4.64 -14.35
CA THR A 203 -4.97 -3.61 -13.79
C THR A 203 -6.28 -4.24 -13.37
N SER A 204 -6.65 -4.09 -12.11
CA SER A 204 -7.96 -4.45 -11.59
C SER A 204 -8.76 -3.21 -11.24
N TYR A 205 -10.01 -3.18 -11.69
CA TYR A 205 -11.01 -2.20 -11.30
C TYR A 205 -11.96 -2.88 -10.30
N PRO A 206 -11.77 -2.62 -8.98
CA PRO A 206 -12.64 -3.20 -7.97
C PRO A 206 -14.11 -2.85 -8.24
N THR A 207 -14.98 -3.84 -8.13
CA THR A 207 -16.42 -3.66 -8.37
C THR A 207 -17.06 -2.82 -7.26
N ALA A 208 -18.25 -2.28 -7.52
CA ALA A 208 -19.01 -1.55 -6.50
C ALA A 208 -19.24 -2.43 -5.26
N THR A 209 -19.56 -3.71 -5.47
CA THR A 209 -19.74 -4.71 -4.41
C THR A 209 -18.47 -4.87 -3.57
N GLN A 210 -17.31 -5.04 -4.21
CA GLN A 210 -16.02 -5.15 -3.52
C GLN A 210 -15.67 -3.88 -2.73
N LEU A 211 -15.87 -2.69 -3.33
CA LEU A 211 -15.59 -1.41 -2.68
C LEU A 211 -16.49 -1.12 -1.47
N GLU A 212 -17.75 -1.57 -1.52
CA GLU A 212 -18.73 -1.36 -0.47
C GLU A 212 -18.53 -2.33 0.68
N HIS A 213 -18.29 -3.61 0.37
CA HIS A 213 -18.29 -4.67 1.38
C HIS A 213 -16.90 -4.94 1.98
N SER A 214 -15.80 -4.50 1.34
CA SER A 214 -14.47 -4.61 1.96
C SER A 214 -14.37 -3.73 3.21
N TYR A 215 -13.82 -4.27 4.29
CA TYR A 215 -13.66 -3.52 5.55
C TYR A 215 -12.51 -2.50 5.44
N ASP A 216 -11.42 -2.94 4.83
CA ASP A 216 -10.19 -2.20 4.67
C ASP A 216 -9.52 -2.54 3.34
N ILE A 217 -8.34 -2.00 3.14
CA ILE A 217 -7.56 -2.23 1.93
C ILE A 217 -7.05 -3.66 1.81
N TYR A 218 -6.78 -4.34 2.94
CA TYR A 218 -6.25 -5.72 2.91
C TYR A 218 -7.33 -6.68 2.47
N SER A 219 -8.55 -6.56 2.99
CA SER A 219 -9.69 -7.34 2.53
C SER A 219 -10.01 -7.09 1.06
N LEU A 220 -9.81 -5.86 0.56
CA LEU A 220 -9.96 -5.56 -0.86
C LEU A 220 -8.84 -6.16 -1.70
N LEU A 221 -7.58 -6.06 -1.27
CA LEU A 221 -6.42 -6.63 -1.98
C LEU A 221 -6.51 -8.16 -2.07
N ASN A 222 -6.98 -8.81 -1.02
CA ASN A 222 -7.15 -10.27 -0.99
C ASN A 222 -8.14 -10.79 -2.05
N GLN A 223 -9.10 -9.95 -2.43
CA GLN A 223 -10.11 -10.26 -3.45
C GLN A 223 -9.65 -9.97 -4.87
N GLN A 224 -8.49 -9.31 -5.05
CA GLN A 224 -8.04 -8.96 -6.38
C GLN A 224 -7.41 -10.17 -7.09
N PRO A 225 -7.60 -10.31 -8.39
CA PRO A 225 -7.09 -11.44 -9.17
C PRO A 225 -5.58 -11.30 -9.47
N PHE A 226 -4.80 -10.90 -8.48
CA PHE A 226 -3.36 -10.73 -8.65
C PHE A 226 -2.63 -12.03 -8.33
N PRO A 227 -1.90 -12.57 -9.29
CA PRO A 227 -1.21 -13.84 -9.11
C PRO A 227 -0.09 -13.71 -8.09
N GLY A 228 0.00 -14.68 -7.20
CA GLY A 228 1.06 -14.72 -6.21
C GLY A 228 0.98 -13.69 -5.09
N LEU A 229 -0.03 -12.84 -5.08
CA LEU A 229 -0.28 -11.95 -3.96
C LEU A 229 -0.92 -12.74 -2.81
N TYR A 230 -0.29 -12.72 -1.66
CA TYR A 230 -0.82 -13.26 -0.41
C TYR A 230 -1.05 -12.10 0.56
N VAL A 231 -2.24 -12.05 1.14
CA VAL A 231 -2.65 -11.00 2.07
C VAL A 231 -3.14 -11.64 3.37
N ASN A 232 -2.45 -11.38 4.47
CA ASN A 232 -2.95 -11.70 5.80
C ASN A 232 -3.68 -10.46 6.35
N GLU A 233 -5.00 -10.53 6.38
CA GLU A 233 -5.85 -9.41 6.80
C GLU A 233 -5.73 -9.09 8.29
N TRP A 234 -5.37 -10.09 9.11
CA TRP A 234 -5.22 -9.93 10.55
C TRP A 234 -3.87 -9.33 10.92
N GLU A 235 -2.80 -9.86 10.40
CA GLU A 235 -1.45 -9.34 10.62
C GLU A 235 -1.13 -8.14 9.74
N ARG A 236 -2.03 -7.81 8.79
CA ARG A 236 -1.85 -6.71 7.83
C ARG A 236 -0.56 -6.82 7.05
N SER A 237 -0.27 -8.03 6.66
CA SER A 237 0.89 -8.33 5.83
C SER A 237 0.48 -8.61 4.39
N VAL A 238 1.36 -8.23 3.47
CA VAL A 238 1.21 -8.50 2.04
C VAL A 238 2.53 -9.03 1.54
N SER A 239 2.51 -10.18 0.92
CA SER A 239 3.68 -10.78 0.30
C SER A 239 3.39 -11.22 -1.13
N THR A 240 4.43 -11.35 -1.92
CA THR A 240 4.39 -11.88 -3.27
C THR A 240 5.45 -12.98 -3.42
N PHE A 241 5.73 -13.43 -4.62
CA PHE A 241 6.73 -14.46 -4.91
C PHE A 241 8.09 -14.25 -4.24
N GLY A 242 8.27 -14.78 -3.05
CA GLY A 242 9.55 -14.77 -2.34
C GLY A 242 9.90 -13.48 -1.61
N GLY A 243 8.92 -12.60 -1.32
CA GLY A 243 9.21 -11.43 -0.51
C GLY A 243 8.10 -10.39 -0.43
N ALA A 244 8.41 -9.24 0.15
CA ALA A 244 7.50 -8.13 0.26
C ALA A 244 7.43 -7.32 -1.05
N PRO A 245 6.22 -6.94 -1.51
CA PRO A 245 6.08 -6.02 -2.63
C PRO A 245 6.37 -4.59 -2.21
N VAL A 246 6.75 -3.77 -3.17
CA VAL A 246 6.62 -2.31 -3.02
C VAL A 246 5.17 -1.92 -3.29
N VAL A 247 4.57 -1.17 -2.38
CA VAL A 247 3.22 -0.63 -2.55
C VAL A 247 3.29 0.87 -2.79
N LEU A 248 2.66 1.32 -3.86
CA LEU A 248 2.60 2.72 -4.28
C LEU A 248 1.15 3.18 -4.28
N VAL A 249 0.83 4.18 -3.48
CA VAL A 249 -0.50 4.80 -3.44
C VAL A 249 -0.42 6.15 -4.13
N ASP A 250 -1.08 6.29 -5.27
CA ASP A 250 -0.95 7.46 -6.16
C ASP A 250 0.51 7.81 -6.49
N GLY A 251 1.33 6.76 -6.67
CA GLY A 251 2.77 6.89 -6.92
C GLY A 251 3.64 7.12 -5.67
N VAL A 252 3.05 7.15 -4.47
CA VAL A 252 3.79 7.25 -3.20
C VAL A 252 4.02 5.85 -2.64
N LYS A 253 5.27 5.47 -2.41
CA LYS A 253 5.58 4.22 -1.70
C LYS A 253 5.06 4.33 -0.26
N ARG A 254 4.28 3.35 0.15
CA ARG A 254 3.74 3.20 1.50
C ARG A 254 4.27 1.93 2.13
N SER A 255 4.47 1.96 3.43
CA SER A 255 4.57 0.71 4.18
C SER A 255 3.26 -0.07 4.03
N VAL A 256 3.34 -1.38 3.99
CA VAL A 256 2.13 -2.21 3.95
C VAL A 256 1.23 -1.89 5.14
N LYS A 257 1.79 -1.69 6.33
CA LYS A 257 1.05 -1.31 7.54
C LYS A 257 0.27 0.01 7.41
N ASP A 258 0.78 0.98 6.64
CA ASP A 258 0.15 2.31 6.45
C ASP A 258 -1.11 2.28 5.57
N LEU A 259 -1.35 1.17 4.88
CA LEU A 259 -2.49 1.04 3.97
C LEU A 259 -3.83 1.06 4.69
N ILE A 260 -3.86 0.79 6.00
CA ILE A 260 -5.10 0.79 6.80
C ILE A 260 -5.86 2.11 6.73
N SER A 261 -5.15 3.23 6.54
CA SER A 261 -5.76 4.56 6.39
C SER A 261 -6.58 4.72 5.10
N ILE A 262 -6.40 3.80 4.12
CA ILE A 262 -7.07 3.88 2.82
C ILE A 262 -8.45 3.24 2.90
N GLN A 263 -9.46 4.03 2.58
CA GLN A 263 -10.83 3.51 2.50
C GLN A 263 -11.06 2.83 1.13
N PRO A 264 -11.57 1.59 1.08
CA PRO A 264 -11.86 0.88 -0.17
C PRO A 264 -12.66 1.70 -1.18
N LYS A 265 -13.70 2.40 -0.75
CA LYS A 265 -14.56 3.23 -1.61
C LYS A 265 -13.83 4.35 -2.36
N ASN A 266 -12.65 4.77 -1.86
CA ASN A 266 -11.84 5.81 -2.49
C ASN A 266 -10.89 5.26 -3.55
N ILE A 267 -10.84 3.95 -3.76
CA ILE A 267 -9.97 3.33 -4.75
C ILE A 267 -10.63 3.41 -6.12
N LYS A 268 -9.87 3.88 -7.10
CA LYS A 268 -10.26 3.93 -8.51
C LYS A 268 -9.87 2.65 -9.24
N LYS A 269 -8.63 2.22 -9.07
CA LYS A 269 -8.07 1.00 -9.64
C LYS A 269 -6.84 0.56 -8.87
N ILE A 270 -6.46 -0.69 -9.02
CA ILE A 270 -5.22 -1.26 -8.49
C ILE A 270 -4.47 -1.89 -9.66
N GLU A 271 -3.18 -1.59 -9.81
CA GLU A 271 -2.31 -2.22 -10.78
C GLU A 271 -1.26 -3.06 -10.04
N TYR A 272 -0.96 -4.21 -10.58
CA TYR A 272 0.05 -5.11 -10.07
C TYR A 272 1.05 -5.44 -11.17
N SER A 273 2.34 -5.31 -10.87
CA SER A 273 3.41 -5.67 -11.78
C SER A 273 4.33 -6.69 -11.13
N LEU A 274 4.63 -7.75 -11.88
CA LEU A 274 5.66 -8.73 -11.54
C LEU A 274 7.06 -8.25 -11.95
N THR A 275 7.14 -7.21 -12.77
CA THR A 275 8.40 -6.56 -13.17
C THR A 275 8.73 -5.47 -12.16
N VAL A 276 9.89 -5.60 -11.53
CA VAL A 276 10.36 -4.64 -10.53
C VAL A 276 11.41 -3.72 -11.16
N PRO A 277 11.16 -2.41 -11.26
CA PRO A 277 12.17 -1.46 -11.71
C PRO A 277 13.39 -1.42 -10.77
N LEU A 278 14.59 -1.18 -11.32
CA LEU A 278 15.85 -1.16 -10.55
C LEU A 278 15.86 -0.17 -9.38
N LYS A 279 15.06 0.89 -9.40
CA LYS A 279 14.89 1.81 -8.26
C LYS A 279 14.25 1.17 -7.02
N TYR A 280 13.60 0.00 -7.16
CA TYR A 280 12.95 -0.75 -6.07
C TYR A 280 13.66 -2.07 -5.79
N GLN A 281 14.97 -2.03 -5.65
CA GLN A 281 15.79 -3.21 -5.38
C GLN A 281 15.26 -4.01 -4.18
N GLY A 282 15.34 -5.33 -4.27
CA GLY A 282 14.93 -6.24 -3.21
C GLY A 282 13.43 -6.49 -3.10
N ALA A 283 12.59 -5.80 -3.88
CA ALA A 283 11.17 -6.07 -3.93
C ALA A 283 10.84 -7.27 -4.83
N SER A 284 9.80 -8.00 -4.50
CA SER A 284 9.32 -9.17 -5.26
C SER A 284 8.19 -8.86 -6.25
N GLY A 285 7.65 -7.65 -6.20
CA GLY A 285 6.59 -7.13 -7.08
C GLY A 285 6.27 -5.68 -6.75
N VAL A 286 5.41 -5.05 -7.54
CA VAL A 286 4.95 -3.68 -7.31
C VAL A 286 3.43 -3.62 -7.38
N ILE A 287 2.81 -3.05 -6.35
CA ILE A 287 1.36 -2.79 -6.28
C ILE A 287 1.15 -1.28 -6.39
N TYR A 288 0.39 -0.84 -7.37
CA TYR A 288 0.00 0.56 -7.56
C TYR A 288 -1.46 0.72 -7.20
N ILE A 289 -1.79 1.48 -6.17
CA ILE A 289 -3.14 1.81 -5.75
C ILE A 289 -3.45 3.23 -6.20
N TYR A 290 -4.46 3.40 -7.04
CA TYR A 290 -4.91 4.71 -7.51
C TYR A 290 -6.21 5.09 -6.80
N LEU A 291 -6.21 6.26 -6.18
CA LEU A 291 -7.38 6.79 -5.50
C LEU A 291 -8.21 7.66 -6.44
N LYS A 292 -9.51 7.75 -6.17
CA LYS A 292 -10.40 8.73 -6.80
C LYS A 292 -9.95 10.13 -6.42
N GLU A 293 -9.98 11.07 -7.36
CA GLU A 293 -9.56 12.45 -7.12
C GLU A 293 -10.56 13.16 -6.20
N PRO A 294 -10.14 13.67 -5.06
CA PRO A 294 -11.00 14.51 -4.20
C PRO A 294 -10.88 15.99 -4.57
N LYS A 295 -11.94 16.75 -4.34
CA LYS A 295 -12.05 18.09 -4.90
C LYS A 295 -12.02 19.27 -3.92
N MET A 296 -11.82 19.15 -2.60
CA MET A 296 -11.81 20.32 -1.68
C MET A 296 -11.21 20.02 -0.29
N ALA A 297 -11.11 21.07 0.56
CA ALA A 297 -10.61 20.99 1.94
C ALA A 297 -11.39 19.99 2.79
N GLY A 298 -10.70 19.24 3.60
CA GLY A 298 -11.30 18.24 4.47
C GLY A 298 -10.28 17.43 5.26
N GLY A 299 -10.78 16.49 6.03
CA GLY A 299 -9.96 15.64 6.85
C GLY A 299 -10.52 14.24 7.00
N SER A 300 -9.72 13.35 7.56
CA SER A 300 -10.13 12.01 7.94
C SER A 300 -9.50 11.62 9.27
N PHE A 301 -10.23 10.85 10.02
CA PHE A 301 -9.77 10.18 11.23
C PHE A 301 -10.11 8.70 11.12
N TYR A 302 -9.24 7.85 11.58
CA TYR A 302 -9.53 6.44 11.79
C TYR A 302 -8.92 5.96 13.12
N ALA A 303 -9.59 5.01 13.74
CA ALA A 303 -9.06 4.26 14.86
C ALA A 303 -9.51 2.81 14.71
N GLN A 304 -8.62 1.90 15.04
CA GLN A 304 -8.90 0.46 15.03
C GLN A 304 -8.16 -0.21 16.17
N ALA A 305 -8.84 -1.12 16.85
CA ALA A 305 -8.23 -2.05 17.80
C ALA A 305 -8.63 -3.47 17.42
N GLN A 306 -7.70 -4.38 17.52
CA GLN A 306 -7.86 -5.80 17.28
C GLN A 306 -7.13 -6.56 18.37
N SER A 307 -7.81 -7.50 19.02
CA SER A 307 -7.25 -8.29 20.12
C SER A 307 -7.69 -9.74 20.02
N ALA A 308 -6.85 -10.67 20.41
CA ALA A 308 -7.31 -12.00 20.79
C ALA A 308 -7.92 -11.98 22.17
N LEU A 309 -8.91 -12.83 22.39
CA LEU A 309 -9.53 -13.05 23.70
C LEU A 309 -8.86 -14.16 24.49
N THR A 310 -8.07 -14.98 23.80
CA THR A 310 -7.49 -16.23 24.30
C THR A 310 -6.02 -16.12 24.62
N THR A 311 -5.35 -15.03 24.21
CA THR A 311 -3.91 -14.83 24.38
C THR A 311 -3.53 -13.36 24.23
N GLY A 312 -2.32 -13.00 24.63
CA GLY A 312 -1.77 -11.65 24.50
C GLY A 312 -1.44 -11.28 23.07
N PHE A 313 -2.44 -10.93 22.27
CA PHE A 313 -2.32 -10.45 20.90
C PHE A 313 -3.12 -9.17 20.73
N VAL A 314 -2.46 -8.04 20.51
CA VAL A 314 -3.12 -6.75 20.25
C VAL A 314 -2.47 -6.07 19.06
N ILE A 315 -3.28 -5.51 18.19
CA ILE A 315 -2.87 -4.55 17.15
C ILE A 315 -3.82 -3.36 17.22
N ALA A 316 -3.31 -2.17 17.45
CA ALA A 316 -4.10 -0.95 17.48
C ALA A 316 -3.49 0.11 16.56
N ASP A 317 -4.34 0.86 15.87
CA ASP A 317 -3.93 1.95 15.00
C ASP A 317 -4.87 3.14 15.17
N ALA A 318 -4.30 4.31 15.10
CA ALA A 318 -5.05 5.55 14.98
C ALA A 318 -4.35 6.48 14.00
N GLY A 319 -5.12 7.26 13.26
CA GLY A 319 -4.52 8.23 12.36
C GLY A 319 -5.49 9.32 11.98
N ALA A 320 -4.92 10.48 11.69
CA ALA A 320 -5.63 11.67 11.27
C ALA A 320 -4.94 12.29 10.06
N SER A 321 -5.74 12.84 9.16
CA SER A 321 -5.24 13.70 8.10
C SER A 321 -6.10 14.95 7.99
N TYR A 322 -5.44 16.09 7.78
CA TYR A 322 -6.12 17.38 7.59
C TYR A 322 -5.51 18.09 6.40
N ASN A 323 -6.38 18.57 5.50
CA ASN A 323 -6.00 19.26 4.29
C ASN A 323 -6.55 20.67 4.32
N GLN A 324 -5.70 21.66 4.14
CA GLN A 324 -6.08 23.07 4.05
C GLN A 324 -5.30 23.76 2.93
N GLY A 325 -6.01 24.25 1.91
CA GLY A 325 -5.39 24.89 0.76
C GLY A 325 -4.37 23.97 0.08
N LYS A 326 -3.11 24.39 0.08
CA LYS A 326 -1.97 23.70 -0.53
C LYS A 326 -1.26 22.73 0.44
N SER A 327 -1.67 22.70 1.69
CA SER A 327 -1.03 21.97 2.79
C SER A 327 -1.82 20.73 3.20
N GLN A 328 -1.12 19.67 3.54
CA GLN A 328 -1.67 18.47 4.14
C GLN A 328 -0.82 18.08 5.36
N PHE A 329 -1.49 17.80 6.47
CA PHE A 329 -0.90 17.28 7.70
C PHE A 329 -1.38 15.85 7.90
N THR A 330 -0.52 14.96 8.37
CA THR A 330 -0.85 13.58 8.72
C THR A 330 -0.21 13.20 10.03
N LEU A 331 -0.94 12.45 10.83
CA LEU A 331 -0.46 11.79 12.03
C LEU A 331 -0.96 10.35 11.98
N ASP A 332 -0.05 9.38 12.13
CA ASP A 332 -0.39 7.97 12.20
C ASP A 332 0.37 7.36 13.40
N TYR A 333 -0.32 6.52 14.16
CA TYR A 333 0.22 5.74 15.25
C TYR A 333 -0.19 4.29 15.10
N THR A 334 0.76 3.38 15.29
CA THR A 334 0.52 1.92 15.28
C THR A 334 1.13 1.33 16.54
N PHE A 335 0.39 0.46 17.20
CA PHE A 335 0.81 -0.33 18.34
C PHE A 335 0.64 -1.81 18.05
N ASN A 336 1.65 -2.63 18.33
CA ASN A 336 1.58 -4.08 18.28
C ASN A 336 2.07 -4.65 19.60
N LEU A 337 1.32 -5.60 20.16
CA LEU A 337 1.70 -6.35 21.37
C LEU A 337 1.59 -7.84 21.07
N ARG A 338 2.57 -8.59 21.51
CA ARG A 338 2.50 -10.05 21.69
C ARG A 338 2.97 -10.39 23.08
N ASP A 339 2.18 -11.20 23.74
CA ASP A 339 2.46 -11.67 25.11
C ASP A 339 1.99 -13.13 25.20
N TYR A 340 2.92 -14.02 24.93
CA TYR A 340 2.71 -15.45 24.93
C TYR A 340 3.55 -16.07 26.02
N ASP A 341 2.95 -16.90 26.88
CA ASP A 341 3.58 -17.58 28.01
C ASP A 341 3.74 -19.09 27.83
N GLU A 342 3.29 -19.60 26.68
CA GLU A 342 3.31 -21.03 26.36
C GLU A 342 4.17 -21.35 25.13
N ARG A 343 5.26 -20.62 24.95
CA ARG A 343 6.25 -20.93 23.93
C ARG A 343 7.15 -22.08 24.39
N VAL A 344 7.30 -23.09 23.55
CA VAL A 344 8.15 -24.27 23.82
C VAL A 344 9.14 -24.43 22.67
N VAL A 345 10.41 -24.71 23.00
CA VAL A 345 11.47 -24.99 22.03
C VAL A 345 12.08 -26.35 22.34
N ASN A 346 11.97 -27.28 21.39
CA ASN A 346 12.64 -28.56 21.47
C ASN A 346 13.78 -28.59 20.47
N LEU A 347 14.95 -29.05 20.86
CA LEU A 347 16.13 -29.12 20.01
C LEU A 347 16.92 -30.41 20.26
N LYS A 348 17.15 -31.16 19.19
CA LYS A 348 18.12 -32.24 19.16
C LYS A 348 19.27 -31.79 18.28
N GLN A 349 20.47 -31.77 18.81
CA GLN A 349 21.65 -31.28 18.12
C GLN A 349 22.85 -32.14 18.48
N SER A 350 23.74 -32.36 17.52
CA SER A 350 25.02 -33.01 17.81
C SER A 350 26.15 -32.10 17.36
N TYR A 351 27.24 -32.16 18.05
CA TYR A 351 28.52 -31.60 17.65
C TYR A 351 29.50 -32.75 17.38
N VAL A 352 29.96 -32.87 16.12
CA VAL A 352 30.73 -34.02 15.64
C VAL A 352 32.07 -33.53 15.07
N GLY A 353 33.15 -33.92 15.69
CA GLY A 353 34.54 -33.75 15.23
C GLY A 353 35.18 -35.10 14.92
N ASP A 354 36.43 -35.09 14.51
CA ASP A 354 37.17 -36.32 14.20
C ASP A 354 37.42 -37.17 15.45
N ASP A 355 37.64 -36.55 16.60
CA ASP A 355 37.94 -37.16 17.91
C ASP A 355 36.93 -36.81 19.02
N PHE A 356 35.85 -36.12 18.69
CA PHE A 356 34.88 -35.62 19.66
C PHE A 356 33.45 -35.71 19.13
N ARG A 357 32.58 -36.23 19.97
CA ARG A 357 31.14 -36.20 19.70
C ARG A 357 30.37 -35.92 20.96
N VAL A 358 29.42 -35.00 20.86
CA VAL A 358 28.41 -34.77 21.90
C VAL A 358 27.03 -34.66 21.29
N ASP A 359 26.08 -35.33 21.90
CA ASP A 359 24.69 -35.33 21.51
C ASP A 359 23.88 -34.60 22.58
N LEU A 360 23.15 -33.59 22.18
CA LEU A 360 22.27 -32.76 23.02
C LEU A 360 20.81 -33.02 22.68
N ASN A 361 20.00 -33.29 23.68
CA ASN A 361 18.55 -33.37 23.53
C ASN A 361 17.89 -32.43 24.53
N GLU A 362 17.44 -31.28 24.02
CA GLU A 362 16.78 -30.25 24.81
C GLU A 362 15.26 -30.42 24.68
N VAL A 363 14.59 -30.59 25.81
CA VAL A 363 13.13 -30.63 25.95
C VAL A 363 12.70 -29.35 26.63
N GLY A 364 12.04 -28.47 25.85
CA GLY A 364 11.61 -27.18 26.32
C GLY A 364 10.40 -27.20 27.23
N GLU A 365 10.36 -26.29 28.16
CA GLU A 365 9.22 -25.96 28.99
C GLU A 365 8.46 -24.72 28.47
N PRO A 366 7.17 -24.55 28.83
CA PRO A 366 6.44 -23.33 28.53
C PRO A 366 7.19 -22.09 29.04
N SER A 367 7.38 -21.11 28.17
CA SER A 367 8.24 -19.96 28.42
C SER A 367 7.66 -18.71 27.73
N THR A 368 8.08 -17.53 28.17
CA THR A 368 7.56 -16.25 27.76
C THR A 368 8.13 -15.80 26.41
N LEU A 369 7.26 -15.32 25.54
CA LEU A 369 7.59 -14.49 24.37
C LEU A 369 6.78 -13.20 24.46
N TYR A 370 7.42 -12.13 24.87
CA TYR A 370 6.81 -10.80 24.96
C TYR A 370 7.49 -9.84 24.00
N TYR A 371 6.72 -9.00 23.31
CA TYR A 371 7.20 -7.77 22.71
C TYR A 371 6.10 -6.75 22.49
N ASP A 372 6.50 -5.49 22.54
CA ASP A 372 5.70 -4.35 22.09
C ASP A 372 6.44 -3.54 21.04
N GLN A 373 5.66 -2.94 20.14
CA GLN A 373 6.17 -2.08 19.09
C GLN A 373 5.26 -0.86 18.95
N HIS A 374 5.88 0.31 18.87
CA HIS A 374 5.21 1.59 18.65
C HIS A 374 5.78 2.26 17.40
N ASP A 375 4.93 2.62 16.45
CA ASP A 375 5.29 3.38 15.25
C ASP A 375 4.55 4.72 15.25
N ILE A 376 5.25 5.83 15.33
CA ILE A 376 4.70 7.19 15.26
C ILE A 376 5.19 7.85 13.99
N ARG A 377 4.27 8.42 13.22
CA ARG A 377 4.58 9.09 11.95
C ARG A 377 3.86 10.41 11.85
N VAL A 378 4.61 11.49 11.66
CA VAL A 378 4.10 12.85 11.44
C VAL A 378 4.53 13.29 10.06
N GLY A 379 3.60 13.78 9.25
CA GLY A 379 3.88 14.18 7.88
C GLY A 379 3.28 15.54 7.55
N TYR A 380 4.05 16.32 6.83
CA TYR A 380 3.63 17.57 6.20
C TYR A 380 3.90 17.50 4.70
N SER A 381 2.92 17.86 3.89
CA SER A 381 3.05 17.94 2.44
C SER A 381 2.56 19.29 1.96
N TYR A 382 3.35 19.96 1.15
CA TYR A 382 3.02 21.24 0.52
C TYR A 382 3.03 21.07 -1.00
N ARG A 383 1.90 21.36 -1.64
CA ARG A 383 1.76 21.37 -3.09
C ARG A 383 1.71 22.81 -3.57
N HIS A 384 2.85 23.33 -4.04
CA HIS A 384 2.93 24.70 -4.56
C HIS A 384 1.97 24.89 -5.75
N ASP A 385 1.97 23.95 -6.68
CA ASP A 385 1.10 23.88 -7.85
C ASP A 385 0.88 22.39 -8.26
N LYS A 386 0.26 22.14 -9.43
CA LYS A 386 0.03 20.77 -9.92
C LYS A 386 1.31 20.00 -10.24
N THR A 387 2.43 20.68 -10.38
CA THR A 387 3.71 20.14 -10.84
C THR A 387 4.77 20.04 -9.74
N THR A 388 4.65 20.84 -8.66
CA THR A 388 5.69 20.98 -7.64
C THR A 388 5.17 20.59 -6.26
N VAL A 389 5.92 19.71 -5.62
CA VAL A 389 5.58 19.13 -4.33
C VAL A 389 6.79 19.09 -3.42
N PHE A 390 6.57 19.43 -2.16
CA PHE A 390 7.52 19.27 -1.07
C PHE A 390 6.89 18.49 0.07
N GLN A 391 7.63 17.56 0.68
CA GLN A 391 7.17 16.79 1.84
C GLN A 391 8.25 16.70 2.90
N VAL A 392 7.83 16.76 4.14
CA VAL A 392 8.62 16.44 5.33
C VAL A 392 7.91 15.35 6.09
N ARG A 393 8.64 14.34 6.54
CA ARG A 393 8.09 13.27 7.37
C ARG A 393 9.06 12.93 8.49
N LEU A 394 8.54 12.92 9.71
CA LEU A 394 9.18 12.37 10.88
C LEU A 394 8.59 11.00 11.15
N ASN A 395 9.43 10.00 11.33
CA ASN A 395 9.01 8.66 11.75
C ASN A 395 9.83 8.30 12.98
N ASN A 396 9.21 7.59 13.91
CA ASN A 396 9.88 6.97 15.03
C ASN A 396 9.28 5.59 15.26
N GLU A 397 10.13 4.58 15.17
CA GLU A 397 9.79 3.18 15.44
C GLU A 397 10.52 2.76 16.72
N MET A 398 9.76 2.27 17.69
CA MET A 398 10.26 1.79 18.98
C MET A 398 9.84 0.34 19.15
N PHE A 399 10.75 -0.47 19.60
CA PHE A 399 10.53 -1.89 19.87
C PHE A 399 11.17 -2.27 21.21
N SER A 400 10.48 -3.06 21.99
CA SER A 400 11.00 -3.70 23.20
C SER A 400 10.50 -5.15 23.24
N GLY A 401 11.34 -6.07 23.68
CA GLY A 401 10.97 -7.46 23.75
C GLY A 401 11.70 -8.22 24.85
N THR A 402 11.10 -9.32 25.29
CA THR A 402 11.70 -10.32 26.18
C THR A 402 11.29 -11.69 25.67
N THR A 403 12.26 -12.56 25.50
CA THR A 403 12.03 -13.97 25.20
C THR A 403 12.76 -14.81 26.21
N GLU A 404 12.03 -15.64 26.90
CA GLU A 404 12.60 -16.65 27.80
C GLU A 404 12.44 -18.03 27.15
N GLU A 405 13.42 -18.89 27.31
CA GLU A 405 13.41 -20.27 26.87
C GLU A 405 13.94 -21.11 28.01
N ASN A 406 13.11 -21.95 28.61
CA ASN A 406 13.46 -22.86 29.67
C ASN A 406 13.38 -24.31 29.17
N GLY A 407 14.29 -25.16 29.57
CA GLY A 407 14.28 -26.55 29.17
C GLY A 407 15.28 -27.40 29.93
N TYR A 408 15.13 -28.72 29.80
CA TYR A 408 16.06 -29.71 30.31
C TYR A 408 16.89 -30.25 29.15
N VAL A 409 18.18 -30.24 29.32
CA VAL A 409 19.15 -30.74 28.34
C VAL A 409 19.72 -32.03 28.84
N GLN A 410 19.64 -33.06 27.99
CA GLN A 410 20.42 -34.31 28.16
C GLN A 410 21.64 -34.15 27.27
N ASP A 411 22.79 -34.03 27.89
CA ASP A 411 24.08 -33.87 27.23
C ASP A 411 24.92 -35.15 27.44
N SER A 412 25.29 -35.79 26.36
CA SER A 412 26.04 -37.06 26.41
C SER A 412 27.43 -36.96 27.01
N TYR A 413 27.98 -35.75 27.21
CA TYR A 413 29.31 -35.48 27.75
C TYR A 413 29.25 -34.86 29.15
N LEU A 414 28.36 -33.86 29.39
CA LEU A 414 28.25 -33.14 30.67
C LEU A 414 27.19 -33.73 31.61
N GLY A 415 26.34 -34.66 31.15
CA GLY A 415 25.19 -35.15 31.89
C GLY A 415 23.93 -34.26 31.70
N ASN A 416 22.98 -34.34 32.60
CA ASN A 416 21.76 -33.57 32.49
C ASN A 416 21.90 -32.23 33.19
N TYR A 417 21.24 -31.20 32.64
CA TYR A 417 21.18 -29.89 33.26
C TYR A 417 19.94 -29.12 32.85
N LYS A 418 19.59 -28.11 33.64
CA LYS A 418 18.54 -27.16 33.30
C LYS A 418 19.14 -25.98 32.53
N ARG A 419 18.52 -25.62 31.43
CA ARG A 419 18.91 -24.47 30.63
C ARG A 419 17.86 -23.38 30.73
N THR A 420 18.32 -22.16 30.90
CA THR A 420 17.50 -20.95 30.76
C THR A 420 18.16 -19.99 29.81
N THR A 421 17.44 -19.55 28.82
CA THR A 421 17.89 -18.50 27.89
C THR A 421 16.97 -17.30 28.01
N SER A 422 17.53 -16.13 28.28
CA SER A 422 16.82 -14.85 28.27
C SER A 422 17.37 -13.96 27.14
N LYS A 423 16.49 -13.35 26.37
CA LYS A 423 16.82 -12.44 25.25
C LYS A 423 16.00 -11.17 25.40
N ASN A 424 16.65 -10.02 25.50
CA ASN A 424 16.02 -8.72 25.70
C ASN A 424 16.44 -7.72 24.61
N PRO A 425 15.87 -7.80 23.40
CA PRO A 425 16.12 -6.82 22.35
C PRO A 425 15.33 -5.54 22.57
N TYR A 426 15.94 -4.38 22.29
CA TYR A 426 15.23 -3.13 22.15
C TYR A 426 15.73 -2.34 20.92
N SER A 427 14.92 -1.43 20.41
CA SER A 427 15.35 -0.46 19.41
C SER A 427 14.54 0.82 19.45
N TYR A 428 15.21 1.95 19.19
CA TYR A 428 14.65 3.28 19.01
C TYR A 428 15.18 3.87 17.70
N MET A 429 14.29 4.16 16.74
CA MET A 429 14.68 4.44 15.36
C MET A 429 14.00 5.71 14.79
N PRO A 430 14.35 6.92 15.27
CA PRO A 430 13.87 8.16 14.67
C PRO A 430 14.48 8.41 13.29
N SER A 431 13.66 8.94 12.38
CA SER A 431 14.13 9.35 11.05
C SER A 431 13.40 10.59 10.53
N LEU A 432 14.14 11.43 9.80
CA LEU A 432 13.63 12.59 9.07
C LEU A 432 13.77 12.34 7.57
N ASP A 433 12.67 12.46 6.86
CA ASP A 433 12.58 12.24 5.42
C ASP A 433 12.11 13.52 4.72
N LEU A 434 12.96 14.08 3.89
CA LEU A 434 12.72 15.25 3.05
C LEU A 434 12.56 14.80 1.61
N TYR A 435 11.49 15.22 0.95
CA TYR A 435 11.20 14.87 -0.44
C TYR A 435 10.77 16.08 -1.25
N PHE A 436 11.28 16.18 -2.46
CA PHE A 436 10.94 17.18 -3.46
C PHE A 436 10.63 16.51 -4.79
N GLN A 437 9.60 17.01 -5.50
CA GLN A 437 9.26 16.60 -6.86
C GLN A 437 8.89 17.81 -7.70
N LYS A 438 9.34 17.82 -8.95
CA LYS A 438 8.90 18.77 -9.97
C LYS A 438 8.63 18.08 -11.30
N GLU A 439 7.42 18.28 -11.84
CA GLU A 439 7.08 17.93 -13.20
C GLU A 439 7.39 19.13 -14.12
N ILE A 440 8.08 18.87 -15.22
CA ILE A 440 8.51 19.86 -16.21
C ILE A 440 7.76 19.58 -17.50
N LYS A 441 7.58 20.60 -18.33
CA LYS A 441 6.94 20.45 -19.64
C LYS A 441 7.62 19.36 -20.49
N GLY A 442 6.85 18.69 -21.35
CA GLY A 442 7.37 17.61 -22.20
C GLY A 442 7.52 16.26 -21.51
N GLY A 443 6.71 15.98 -20.46
CA GLY A 443 6.67 14.68 -19.80
C GLY A 443 7.92 14.36 -18.98
N GLN A 444 8.59 15.39 -18.47
CA GLN A 444 9.80 15.27 -17.67
C GLN A 444 9.45 15.39 -16.18
N ARG A 445 10.18 14.67 -15.31
CA ARG A 445 10.04 14.74 -13.87
C ARG A 445 11.41 14.63 -13.20
N ILE A 446 11.64 15.49 -12.22
CA ILE A 446 12.78 15.42 -11.31
C ILE A 446 12.25 15.13 -9.91
N GLU A 447 12.91 14.24 -9.20
CA GLU A 447 12.63 13.91 -7.82
C GLU A 447 13.93 13.90 -7.02
N ALA A 448 13.89 14.41 -5.81
CA ALA A 448 15.00 14.37 -4.87
C ALA A 448 14.49 13.94 -3.49
N GLN A 449 15.25 13.13 -2.79
CA GLN A 449 14.96 12.69 -1.45
C GLN A 449 16.23 12.64 -0.61
N VAL A 450 16.09 13.05 0.65
CA VAL A 450 17.14 12.88 1.68
C VAL A 450 16.48 12.30 2.92
N VAL A 451 17.04 11.21 3.45
CA VAL A 451 16.58 10.56 4.68
C VAL A 451 17.74 10.45 5.66
N GLY A 452 17.62 11.11 6.80
CA GLY A 452 18.51 10.92 7.94
C GLY A 452 17.85 10.00 8.96
N SER A 453 18.58 9.00 9.47
CA SER A 453 18.09 8.06 10.48
C SER A 453 19.12 7.87 11.59
N LEU A 454 18.63 7.85 12.82
CA LEU A 454 19.37 7.43 14.02
C LEU A 454 18.77 6.11 14.48
N ILE A 455 19.58 5.16 14.90
CA ILE A 455 19.14 3.91 15.48
C ILE A 455 19.97 3.66 16.74
N ASP A 456 19.28 3.62 17.86
CA ASP A 456 19.80 3.11 19.13
C ASP A 456 19.17 1.73 19.35
N ARG A 457 20.00 0.70 19.45
CA ARG A 457 19.58 -0.69 19.54
C ARG A 457 20.43 -1.43 20.57
N GLY A 458 19.75 -2.21 21.41
CA GLY A 458 20.42 -3.15 22.30
C GLY A 458 19.91 -4.58 22.10
N TYR A 459 20.79 -5.51 22.35
CA TYR A 459 20.48 -6.93 22.40
C TYR A 459 21.25 -7.55 23.54
N GLU A 460 20.53 -7.94 24.58
CA GLU A 460 21.08 -8.72 25.68
C GLU A 460 20.60 -10.15 25.57
N ARG A 461 21.54 -11.08 25.67
CA ARG A 461 21.23 -12.50 25.77
C ARG A 461 22.02 -13.09 26.95
N ILE A 462 21.34 -13.81 27.81
CA ILE A 462 21.94 -14.60 28.88
C ILE A 462 21.54 -16.05 28.63
N TYR A 463 22.52 -16.93 28.64
CA TYR A 463 22.37 -18.35 28.42
C TYR A 463 22.99 -19.06 29.62
N ASP A 464 22.15 -19.62 30.47
CA ASP A 464 22.51 -20.21 31.74
C ASP A 464 22.27 -21.72 31.75
N ASP A 465 23.31 -22.49 32.06
CA ASP A 465 23.25 -23.93 32.27
C ASP A 465 23.47 -24.21 33.76
N GLU A 466 22.50 -24.81 34.45
CA GLU A 466 22.55 -25.25 35.84
C GLU A 466 22.72 -26.76 35.87
N LEU A 467 23.97 -27.19 36.18
CA LEU A 467 24.37 -28.59 36.21
C LEU A 467 23.75 -29.31 37.43
N GLU A 468 23.69 -30.65 37.41
CA GLU A 468 23.15 -31.47 38.48
C GLU A 468 23.88 -31.28 39.82
N ASN A 469 25.16 -30.90 39.81
CA ASN A 469 25.93 -30.57 41.01
C ASN A 469 25.63 -29.17 41.57
N GLY A 470 24.71 -28.42 40.99
CA GLY A 470 24.34 -27.06 41.38
C GLY A 470 25.27 -25.97 40.83
N GLU A 471 26.27 -26.31 40.05
CA GLU A 471 27.12 -25.33 39.37
C GLU A 471 26.35 -24.64 38.26
N LYS A 472 26.46 -23.30 38.17
CA LYS A 472 25.85 -22.48 37.11
C LYS A 472 26.95 -21.97 36.19
N VAL A 473 26.79 -22.26 34.91
CA VAL A 473 27.66 -21.74 33.86
C VAL A 473 26.86 -20.76 33.00
N SER A 474 27.30 -19.52 32.95
CA SER A 474 26.62 -18.44 32.22
C SER A 474 27.40 -18.00 30.98
N TYR A 475 26.69 -17.78 29.87
CA TYR A 475 27.24 -17.30 28.63
C TYR A 475 26.49 -16.00 28.21
N PRO A 476 26.83 -14.87 28.84
CA PRO A 476 26.20 -13.60 28.53
C PRO A 476 26.72 -13.03 27.19
N SER A 477 25.84 -12.41 26.44
CA SER A 477 26.15 -11.61 25.26
C SER A 477 25.31 -10.32 25.28
N ASN A 478 25.93 -9.18 25.46
CA ASN A 478 25.29 -7.88 25.48
C ASN A 478 25.94 -6.97 24.45
N VAL A 479 25.13 -6.52 23.47
CA VAL A 479 25.59 -5.66 22.37
C VAL A 479 24.70 -4.45 22.25
N ASN A 480 25.28 -3.26 22.41
CA ASN A 480 24.61 -1.98 22.15
C ASN A 480 25.15 -1.39 20.86
N THR A 481 24.28 -0.86 20.04
CA THR A 481 24.58 -0.31 18.73
C THR A 481 23.99 1.06 18.54
N ASP A 482 24.85 2.03 18.27
CA ASP A 482 24.48 3.35 17.77
C ASP A 482 24.74 3.38 16.26
N HIS A 483 23.68 3.68 15.48
CA HIS A 483 23.79 3.74 14.02
C HIS A 483 23.23 5.04 13.49
N LEU A 484 24.05 5.72 12.68
CA LEU A 484 23.68 6.92 11.94
C LEU A 484 23.71 6.59 10.44
N SER A 485 22.64 6.97 9.72
CA SER A 485 22.63 6.86 8.25
C SER A 485 22.03 8.10 7.59
N LEU A 486 22.59 8.43 6.42
CA LEU A 486 22.10 9.45 5.51
C LEU A 486 21.95 8.84 4.12
N VAL A 487 20.73 8.80 3.61
CA VAL A 487 20.42 8.32 2.26
C VAL A 487 19.97 9.49 1.41
N SER A 488 20.62 9.71 0.29
CA SER A 488 20.28 10.75 -0.69
C SER A 488 20.02 10.12 -2.05
N GLU A 489 18.95 10.50 -2.71
CA GLU A 489 18.61 10.03 -4.06
C GLU A 489 18.08 11.18 -4.92
N VAL A 490 18.58 11.27 -6.15
CA VAL A 490 18.03 12.13 -7.19
C VAL A 490 17.68 11.27 -8.38
N SER A 491 16.47 11.42 -8.90
CA SER A 491 16.03 10.73 -10.12
C SER A 491 15.44 11.68 -11.14
N TYR A 492 15.65 11.34 -12.40
CA TYR A 492 15.07 12.01 -13.55
C TYR A 492 14.32 10.99 -14.40
N SER A 493 13.14 11.37 -14.90
CA SER A 493 12.39 10.56 -15.84
C SER A 493 11.83 11.43 -16.97
N LYS A 494 11.76 10.86 -18.18
CA LYS A 494 11.23 11.52 -19.38
C LYS A 494 10.40 10.55 -20.21
N LEU A 495 9.25 11.04 -20.66
CA LEU A 495 8.39 10.37 -21.63
C LEU A 495 8.73 10.89 -23.03
N PHE A 496 9.11 10.00 -23.95
CA PHE A 496 9.30 10.27 -25.36
C PHE A 496 8.05 9.80 -26.12
N GLY A 497 7.19 10.74 -26.49
CA GLY A 497 5.88 10.43 -27.06
C GLY A 497 4.99 9.67 -26.06
N LYS A 498 4.22 8.67 -26.57
CA LYS A 498 3.28 7.87 -25.77
C LYS A 498 3.82 6.49 -25.38
N ASN A 499 4.91 6.06 -25.97
CA ASN A 499 5.33 4.66 -25.96
C ASN A 499 6.69 4.41 -25.31
N THR A 500 7.52 5.43 -25.14
CA THR A 500 8.87 5.28 -24.61
C THR A 500 9.04 6.10 -23.34
N SER A 501 9.55 5.50 -22.28
CA SER A 501 9.97 6.23 -21.08
C SER A 501 11.38 5.84 -20.69
N LEU A 502 12.16 6.84 -20.31
CA LEU A 502 13.49 6.70 -19.76
C LEU A 502 13.48 7.20 -18.33
N SER A 503 14.07 6.45 -17.41
CA SER A 503 14.31 6.92 -16.05
C SER A 503 15.74 6.61 -15.63
N THR A 504 16.38 7.55 -14.96
CA THR A 504 17.73 7.40 -14.41
C THR A 504 17.77 8.00 -13.02
N GLY A 505 18.71 7.55 -12.20
CA GLY A 505 18.88 8.09 -10.87
C GLY A 505 20.23 7.74 -10.27
N ILE A 506 20.61 8.55 -9.29
CA ILE A 506 21.79 8.36 -8.46
C ILE A 506 21.32 8.33 -7.01
N LYS A 507 21.71 7.28 -6.29
CA LYS A 507 21.47 7.11 -4.86
C LYS A 507 22.80 6.94 -4.15
N ASN A 508 22.95 7.60 -3.02
CA ASN A 508 24.08 7.39 -2.12
C ASN A 508 23.56 7.16 -0.70
N GLU A 509 24.15 6.20 -0.01
CA GLU A 509 23.91 5.93 1.40
C GLU A 509 25.25 5.94 2.13
N ILE A 510 25.39 6.82 3.11
CA ILE A 510 26.51 6.88 4.03
C ILE A 510 25.98 6.45 5.39
N SER A 511 26.64 5.48 6.02
CA SER A 511 26.27 5.04 7.36
C SER A 511 27.51 4.74 8.22
N ARG A 512 27.30 4.91 9.52
CA ARG A 512 28.26 4.59 10.57
C ARG A 512 27.53 3.84 11.66
N SER A 513 28.05 2.68 12.06
CA SER A 513 27.59 1.91 13.22
C SER A 513 28.73 1.81 14.24
N GLU A 514 28.43 2.10 15.47
CA GLU A 514 29.29 1.81 16.61
C GLU A 514 28.65 0.71 17.44
N ASN A 515 29.29 -0.44 17.54
CA ASN A 515 28.83 -1.58 18.31
C ASN A 515 29.69 -1.71 19.57
N THR A 516 29.06 -1.66 20.74
CA THR A 516 29.70 -1.87 22.03
C THR A 516 29.33 -3.26 22.54
N TYR A 517 30.31 -4.16 22.59
CA TYR A 517 30.18 -5.52 23.13
C TYR A 517 30.55 -5.47 24.62
N VAL A 518 29.54 -5.33 25.48
CA VAL A 518 29.72 -5.03 26.91
C VAL A 518 30.51 -6.12 27.63
N ASN A 519 30.24 -7.39 27.31
CA ASN A 519 30.90 -8.53 27.99
C ASN A 519 32.39 -8.68 27.65
N ASN A 520 32.83 -8.11 26.51
CA ASN A 520 34.21 -8.21 26.04
C ASN A 520 34.96 -6.88 26.21
N ASP A 521 34.32 -5.84 26.72
CA ASP A 521 34.84 -4.45 26.77
C ASP A 521 35.42 -4.01 25.42
N TYR A 522 34.70 -4.32 24.32
CA TYR A 522 35.14 -4.10 22.96
C TYR A 522 34.15 -3.20 22.21
N LYS A 523 34.69 -2.23 21.50
CA LYS A 523 33.94 -1.36 20.62
C LYS A 523 34.40 -1.60 19.19
N SER A 524 33.44 -1.67 18.28
CA SER A 524 33.70 -1.84 16.84
C SER A 524 33.00 -0.73 16.07
N GLU A 525 33.75 0.02 15.30
CA GLU A 525 33.22 1.02 14.39
C GLU A 525 33.15 0.47 12.95
N LEU A 526 31.98 0.56 12.35
CA LEU A 526 31.71 0.11 10.98
C LEU A 526 31.19 1.26 10.14
N LYS A 527 31.85 1.57 9.03
CA LYS A 527 31.46 2.59 8.07
C LYS A 527 31.09 1.98 6.73
N LYS A 528 30.02 2.49 6.12
CA LYS A 528 29.62 2.06 4.78
C LYS A 528 29.30 3.28 3.94
N ASN A 529 29.79 3.29 2.70
CA ASN A 529 29.38 4.19 1.64
C ASN A 529 28.91 3.35 0.45
N ASP A 530 27.63 3.47 0.10
CA ASP A 530 26.94 2.68 -0.93
C ASP A 530 26.38 3.63 -1.99
N SER A 531 27.08 3.73 -3.11
CA SER A 531 26.73 4.57 -4.25
C SER A 531 26.12 3.73 -5.36
N TYR A 532 24.97 4.11 -5.85
CA TYR A 532 24.24 3.38 -6.87
C TYR A 532 23.71 4.32 -7.96
N MET A 533 24.05 4.01 -9.21
CA MET A 533 23.53 4.69 -10.40
C MET A 533 22.75 3.69 -11.23
N TYR A 534 21.59 4.10 -11.75
CA TYR A 534 20.75 3.24 -12.59
C TYR A 534 20.13 3.98 -13.76
N ILE A 535 19.83 3.22 -14.79
CA ILE A 535 19.06 3.65 -15.97
C ILE A 535 18.05 2.55 -16.34
N ASN A 536 16.83 2.94 -16.63
CA ASN A 536 15.75 2.07 -17.10
C ASN A 536 15.10 2.65 -18.35
N LEU A 537 14.97 1.82 -19.37
CA LEU A 537 14.20 2.09 -20.57
C LEU A 537 12.93 1.23 -20.57
N SER A 538 11.79 1.84 -20.81
CA SER A 538 10.53 1.13 -21.04
C SER A 538 9.98 1.53 -22.40
N GLN A 539 9.79 0.55 -23.27
CA GLN A 539 9.29 0.72 -24.63
C GLN A 539 8.02 -0.08 -24.82
N ARG A 540 6.93 0.58 -25.20
CA ARG A 540 5.69 -0.09 -25.58
C ARG A 540 5.72 -0.38 -27.09
N VAL A 541 5.48 -1.64 -27.44
CA VAL A 541 5.39 -2.13 -28.82
C VAL A 541 4.03 -2.80 -29.00
N GLY A 542 3.07 -2.10 -29.56
CA GLY A 542 1.68 -2.56 -29.66
C GLY A 542 1.07 -2.82 -28.27
N LYS A 543 0.71 -4.07 -28.01
CA LYS A 543 0.13 -4.52 -26.73
C LYS A 543 1.16 -5.07 -25.74
N MET A 544 2.43 -5.08 -26.11
CA MET A 544 3.54 -5.56 -25.31
C MET A 544 4.36 -4.38 -24.80
N SER A 545 5.06 -4.59 -23.69
CA SER A 545 6.06 -3.67 -23.13
C SER A 545 7.39 -4.39 -22.99
N LEU A 546 8.44 -3.76 -23.51
CA LEU A 546 9.82 -4.15 -23.25
C LEU A 546 10.38 -3.20 -22.18
N ASN A 547 10.92 -3.76 -21.08
CA ASN A 547 11.61 -2.99 -20.07
C ASN A 547 13.04 -3.52 -19.95
N ALA A 548 14.02 -2.64 -20.04
CA ALA A 548 15.43 -2.95 -19.88
C ALA A 548 16.04 -1.97 -18.89
N GLY A 549 16.77 -2.48 -17.92
CA GLY A 549 17.43 -1.67 -16.92
C GLY A 549 18.82 -2.18 -16.64
N THR A 550 19.75 -1.25 -16.40
CA THR A 550 21.09 -1.54 -15.88
C THR A 550 21.45 -0.54 -14.81
N GLY A 551 22.28 -0.96 -13.87
CA GLY A 551 22.77 -0.12 -12.80
C GLY A 551 24.17 -0.52 -12.37
N LEU A 552 24.91 0.45 -11.87
CA LEU A 552 26.25 0.27 -11.34
C LEU A 552 26.24 0.63 -9.86
N LYS A 553 26.75 -0.27 -9.03
CA LYS A 553 26.78 -0.11 -7.59
C LYS A 553 28.23 -0.19 -7.11
N TYR A 554 28.66 0.83 -6.38
CA TYR A 554 29.93 0.86 -5.68
C TYR A 554 29.69 0.92 -4.19
N ILE A 555 30.24 -0.05 -3.46
CA ILE A 555 30.12 -0.13 -2.00
C ILE A 555 31.52 -0.15 -1.42
N LYS A 556 31.79 0.81 -0.54
CA LYS A 556 32.98 0.82 0.30
C LYS A 556 32.56 0.53 1.74
N MET A 557 33.19 -0.47 2.34
CA MET A 557 33.00 -0.86 3.74
C MET A 557 34.32 -0.77 4.48
N THR A 558 34.31 -0.13 5.64
CA THR A 558 35.51 0.04 6.48
C THR A 558 35.17 -0.37 7.90
N SER A 559 35.96 -1.26 8.47
CA SER A 559 36.04 -1.58 9.89
C SER A 559 37.40 -1.19 10.43
N GLU A 560 37.63 -1.35 11.73
CA GLU A 560 38.94 -1.08 12.34
C GLU A 560 40.07 -1.95 11.74
N LEU A 561 39.72 -3.18 11.33
CA LEU A 561 40.68 -4.18 10.88
C LEU A 561 40.72 -4.33 9.35
N ASN A 562 39.67 -3.97 8.65
CA ASN A 562 39.50 -4.29 7.23
C ASN A 562 38.81 -3.17 6.45
N GLU A 563 39.30 -2.98 5.20
CA GLU A 563 38.61 -2.16 4.20
C GLU A 563 38.31 -3.01 2.96
N ARG A 564 37.06 -2.93 2.46
CA ARG A 564 36.58 -3.71 1.32
C ARG A 564 35.78 -2.83 0.36
N ASP A 565 36.09 -2.98 -0.92
CA ASP A 565 35.41 -2.32 -2.02
C ASP A 565 34.75 -3.32 -2.95
N PHE A 566 33.53 -2.98 -3.37
CA PHE A 566 32.75 -3.80 -4.30
C PHE A 566 32.19 -2.93 -5.43
N LEU A 567 32.64 -3.16 -6.65
CA LEU A 567 32.04 -2.57 -7.84
C LEU A 567 31.22 -3.65 -8.56
N ARG A 568 29.92 -3.44 -8.69
CA ARG A 568 28.99 -4.45 -9.23
C ARG A 568 28.00 -3.81 -10.18
N ASN A 569 27.69 -4.51 -11.27
CA ASN A 569 26.60 -4.16 -12.16
C ASN A 569 25.34 -4.97 -11.82
N MET A 570 24.19 -4.46 -12.15
CA MET A 570 22.90 -5.13 -12.08
C MET A 570 22.18 -4.96 -13.40
N THR A 571 21.42 -5.95 -13.82
CA THR A 571 20.69 -5.88 -15.09
C THR A 571 19.33 -6.55 -14.94
N THR A 572 18.30 -5.93 -15.52
CA THR A 572 16.95 -6.51 -15.61
C THR A 572 16.42 -6.37 -17.02
N LEU A 573 15.74 -7.40 -17.49
CA LEU A 573 15.06 -7.40 -18.78
C LEU A 573 13.68 -8.00 -18.58
N SER A 574 12.65 -7.39 -19.15
CA SER A 574 11.30 -7.99 -19.17
C SER A 574 10.58 -7.65 -20.46
N PHE A 575 9.80 -8.63 -20.92
CA PHE A 575 8.90 -8.51 -22.04
C PHE A 575 7.53 -9.05 -21.64
N ALA A 576 6.52 -8.17 -21.56
CA ALA A 576 5.24 -8.54 -21.01
C ALA A 576 4.08 -7.79 -21.68
N GLY A 577 2.91 -8.41 -21.72
CA GLY A 577 1.72 -7.79 -22.24
C GLY A 577 0.62 -8.80 -22.60
N SER A 578 -0.37 -8.33 -23.35
CA SER A 578 -1.53 -9.13 -23.76
C SER A 578 -1.64 -9.18 -25.28
N PRO A 579 -0.93 -10.09 -25.96
CA PRO A 579 -0.92 -10.19 -27.43
C PRO A 579 -2.33 -10.44 -27.99
N LYS A 580 -3.12 -11.24 -27.27
CA LYS A 580 -4.53 -11.52 -27.59
C LYS A 580 -5.42 -11.00 -26.46
N LYS A 581 -6.69 -10.75 -26.79
CA LYS A 581 -7.71 -10.43 -25.79
C LYS A 581 -7.80 -11.57 -24.79
N ASN A 582 -7.73 -11.25 -23.47
CA ASN A 582 -7.83 -12.23 -22.38
C ASN A 582 -6.66 -13.22 -22.27
N PHE A 583 -5.48 -12.88 -22.80
CA PHE A 583 -4.29 -13.71 -22.66
C PHE A 583 -3.08 -12.84 -22.34
N TYR A 584 -2.55 -12.95 -21.12
CA TYR A 584 -1.33 -12.27 -20.70
C TYR A 584 -0.13 -13.20 -20.80
N VAL A 585 0.99 -12.66 -21.26
CA VAL A 585 2.31 -13.29 -21.26
C VAL A 585 3.29 -12.33 -20.62
N GLY A 586 4.10 -12.84 -19.70
CA GLY A 586 5.21 -12.11 -19.08
C GLY A 586 6.45 -12.97 -19.03
N LEU A 587 7.53 -12.47 -19.61
CA LEU A 587 8.86 -13.05 -19.50
C LEU A 587 9.76 -12.01 -18.86
N SER A 588 10.46 -12.35 -17.78
CA SER A 588 11.42 -11.47 -17.14
C SER A 588 12.64 -12.23 -16.64
N GLY A 589 13.75 -11.56 -16.58
CA GLY A 589 14.98 -12.09 -16.02
C GLY A 589 15.92 -10.99 -15.59
N GLY A 590 16.89 -11.34 -14.79
CA GLY A 590 17.86 -10.38 -14.29
C GLY A 590 19.09 -11.03 -13.66
N TYR A 591 20.09 -10.20 -13.52
CA TYR A 591 21.29 -10.49 -12.77
C TYR A 591 21.41 -9.47 -11.62
N MET A 592 21.61 -9.98 -10.41
CA MET A 592 21.75 -9.16 -9.20
C MET A 592 22.84 -9.75 -8.29
N PRO A 593 23.95 -9.03 -8.11
CA PRO A 593 24.97 -9.40 -7.12
C PRO A 593 24.48 -9.07 -5.71
N ILE A 594 24.80 -9.93 -4.76
CA ILE A 594 24.51 -9.76 -3.32
C ILE A 594 25.85 -9.62 -2.59
N VAL A 595 26.14 -8.42 -2.13
CA VAL A 595 27.34 -8.13 -1.35
C VAL A 595 27.10 -8.58 0.09
N PRO A 596 28.09 -9.24 0.74
CA PRO A 596 27.98 -9.64 2.15
C PRO A 596 27.61 -8.46 3.06
N SER A 597 26.84 -8.72 4.10
CA SER A 597 26.53 -7.70 5.12
C SER A 597 27.78 -7.39 5.97
N LEU A 598 27.85 -6.17 6.52
CA LEU A 598 28.94 -5.78 7.43
C LEU A 598 29.02 -6.71 8.65
N SER A 599 27.89 -7.16 9.19
CA SER A 599 27.83 -8.11 10.32
C SER A 599 28.52 -9.44 10.00
N ASN A 600 28.40 -9.93 8.75
CA ASN A 600 29.06 -11.18 8.34
C ASN A 600 30.58 -11.05 8.18
N LEU A 601 31.10 -9.83 8.10
CA LEU A 601 32.54 -9.55 7.93
C LEU A 601 33.28 -9.29 9.26
N THR A 602 32.57 -9.21 10.40
CA THR A 602 33.14 -8.88 11.71
C THR A 602 33.91 -10.07 12.29
N GLU A 603 35.18 -9.89 12.61
CA GLU A 603 36.07 -10.97 13.12
C GLU A 603 35.94 -11.22 14.61
N LEU A 604 35.18 -10.40 15.36
CA LEU A 604 35.01 -10.59 16.80
C LEU A 604 34.38 -11.94 17.11
N GLU A 605 35.10 -12.76 17.88
CA GLU A 605 34.58 -14.04 18.36
C GLU A 605 33.70 -13.84 19.59
N GLN A 606 32.51 -14.42 19.55
CA GLN A 606 31.55 -14.44 20.65
C GLN A 606 31.31 -15.86 21.13
N ILE A 607 31.01 -16.02 22.42
CA ILE A 607 30.68 -17.30 23.01
C ILE A 607 29.23 -17.64 22.76
N GLY A 608 28.95 -18.66 21.95
CA GLY A 608 27.60 -19.16 21.71
C GLY A 608 27.08 -20.02 22.88
N ASN A 609 27.85 -21.02 23.24
CA ASN A 609 27.59 -21.90 24.37
C ASN A 609 28.90 -22.62 24.76
N GLY A 610 28.87 -23.67 25.60
CA GLY A 610 30.05 -24.42 26.07
C GLY A 610 30.87 -25.00 24.92
N TYR A 611 30.26 -25.33 23.79
CA TYR A 611 30.89 -25.97 22.62
C TYR A 611 31.14 -25.00 21.47
N LEU A 612 30.30 -23.98 21.33
CA LEU A 612 30.21 -23.14 20.11
C LEU A 612 30.79 -21.74 20.32
N ARG A 613 31.61 -21.32 19.40
CA ARG A 613 32.06 -19.94 19.18
C ARG A 613 31.47 -19.43 17.87
N VAL A 614 31.22 -18.14 17.79
CA VAL A 614 30.63 -17.49 16.61
C VAL A 614 31.45 -16.27 16.21
N ASN A 615 31.84 -16.17 14.94
CA ASN A 615 32.42 -14.95 14.37
C ASN A 615 31.99 -14.74 12.92
N GLY A 616 32.28 -13.59 12.36
CA GLY A 616 32.10 -13.33 10.93
C GLY A 616 33.36 -13.78 10.12
N ASN A 617 33.28 -13.55 8.81
CA ASN A 617 34.32 -13.93 7.85
C ASN A 617 34.65 -12.76 6.92
N PRO A 618 35.78 -12.08 7.08
CA PRO A 618 36.19 -10.95 6.24
C PRO A 618 36.46 -11.34 4.79
N ASN A 619 36.64 -12.64 4.49
CA ASN A 619 37.00 -13.15 3.16
C ASN A 619 35.77 -13.54 2.31
N LEU A 620 34.55 -13.24 2.75
CA LEU A 620 33.34 -13.54 1.99
C LEU A 620 33.37 -12.93 0.60
N LYS A 621 32.96 -13.74 -0.38
CA LYS A 621 32.75 -13.32 -1.77
C LYS A 621 31.37 -12.71 -1.96
N THR A 622 31.21 -11.93 -3.01
CA THR A 622 29.89 -11.51 -3.50
C THR A 622 29.15 -12.71 -4.10
N SER A 623 27.90 -12.90 -3.72
CA SER A 623 27.03 -13.88 -4.36
C SER A 623 26.47 -13.34 -5.68
N HIS A 624 26.32 -14.18 -6.70
CA HIS A 624 25.84 -13.83 -8.03
C HIS A 624 24.49 -14.51 -8.29
N ARG A 625 23.39 -13.74 -8.23
CA ARG A 625 22.04 -14.25 -8.44
C ARG A 625 21.55 -13.97 -9.85
N PHE A 626 21.14 -15.03 -10.53
CA PHE A 626 20.42 -15.01 -11.81
C PHE A 626 18.99 -15.46 -11.57
N ASN A 627 18.03 -14.72 -12.08
CA ASN A 627 16.62 -15.08 -11.98
C ASN A 627 15.93 -15.04 -13.35
N GLY A 628 14.96 -15.93 -13.53
CA GLY A 628 14.12 -15.98 -14.71
C GLY A 628 12.68 -16.29 -14.32
N ARG A 629 11.71 -15.66 -14.98
CA ARG A 629 10.28 -15.89 -14.71
C ARG A 629 9.49 -15.87 -16.00
N LEU A 630 8.63 -16.87 -16.17
CA LEU A 630 7.61 -16.95 -17.21
C LEU A 630 6.23 -16.97 -16.55
N ALA A 631 5.34 -16.06 -16.93
CA ALA A 631 3.96 -15.99 -16.48
C ALA A 631 3.01 -16.04 -17.68
N LEU A 632 2.03 -16.94 -17.63
CA LEU A 632 1.00 -17.13 -18.65
C LEU A 632 -0.36 -17.06 -17.96
N SER A 633 -1.24 -16.16 -18.40
CA SER A 633 -2.56 -16.00 -17.79
C SER A 633 -3.65 -15.85 -18.85
N PRO A 634 -4.33 -16.94 -19.23
CA PRO A 634 -5.61 -16.84 -19.90
C PRO A 634 -6.72 -16.45 -18.92
N SER A 635 -7.71 -15.70 -19.37
CA SER A 635 -8.88 -15.35 -18.57
C SER A 635 -10.18 -15.59 -19.36
N PHE A 636 -11.18 -16.19 -18.69
CA PHE A 636 -12.43 -16.60 -19.29
C PHE A 636 -13.62 -16.06 -18.47
N GLY A 637 -14.01 -14.81 -18.73
CA GLY A 637 -15.11 -14.17 -17.99
C GLY A 637 -14.79 -14.01 -16.50
N ARG A 638 -15.49 -14.77 -15.64
CA ARG A 638 -15.31 -14.77 -14.18
C ARG A 638 -14.20 -15.71 -13.69
N PHE A 639 -13.68 -16.56 -14.58
CA PHE A 639 -12.58 -17.47 -14.27
C PHE A 639 -11.26 -16.83 -14.66
N GLY A 640 -10.32 -16.78 -13.74
CA GLY A 640 -8.91 -16.45 -13.98
C GLY A 640 -8.05 -17.68 -13.76
N PHE A 641 -7.10 -17.90 -14.64
CA PHE A 641 -6.09 -18.95 -14.52
C PHE A 641 -4.71 -18.35 -14.81
N MET A 642 -3.71 -18.71 -14.03
CA MET A 642 -2.35 -18.31 -14.30
C MET A 642 -1.37 -19.44 -13.96
N VAL A 643 -0.41 -19.62 -14.87
CA VAL A 643 0.77 -20.46 -14.65
C VAL A 643 1.98 -19.58 -14.55
N ILE A 644 2.80 -19.78 -13.51
CA ILE A 644 4.04 -19.09 -13.35
C ILE A 644 5.14 -20.11 -13.11
N ASN A 645 6.24 -19.95 -13.82
CA ASN A 645 7.47 -20.67 -13.60
C ASN A 645 8.57 -19.68 -13.27
N GLN A 646 9.27 -19.91 -12.19
CA GLN A 646 10.41 -19.09 -11.75
C GLN A 646 11.61 -19.98 -11.49
N VAL A 647 12.76 -19.49 -11.90
CA VAL A 647 14.07 -20.11 -11.63
C VAL A 647 14.96 -19.06 -10.98
N ASP A 648 15.60 -19.42 -9.90
CA ASP A 648 16.66 -18.68 -9.26
C ASP A 648 17.93 -19.56 -9.22
N TYR A 649 19.05 -19.01 -9.67
CA TYR A 649 20.35 -19.65 -9.60
C TYR A 649 21.34 -18.70 -8.94
N VAL A 650 21.96 -19.10 -7.85
CA VAL A 650 22.91 -18.29 -7.08
C VAL A 650 24.24 -18.99 -7.04
N ILE A 651 25.29 -18.29 -7.42
CA ILE A 651 26.68 -18.72 -7.32
C ILE A 651 27.29 -18.04 -6.10
N ASP A 652 28.13 -18.74 -5.36
CA ASP A 652 28.78 -18.31 -4.12
C ASP A 652 27.78 -17.75 -3.08
N PRO A 653 26.61 -18.38 -2.82
CA PRO A 653 25.72 -17.90 -1.77
C PRO A 653 26.39 -18.03 -0.39
N VAL A 654 25.98 -17.15 0.54
CA VAL A 654 26.54 -17.12 1.90
C VAL A 654 25.62 -17.88 2.84
N TYR A 655 26.22 -18.73 3.69
CA TYR A 655 25.50 -19.46 4.75
C TYR A 655 26.27 -19.50 6.06
N SER A 656 25.60 -19.91 7.13
CA SER A 656 26.25 -20.17 8.41
C SER A 656 26.80 -21.59 8.42
N ASN A 657 28.11 -21.73 8.54
CA ASN A 657 28.82 -23.00 8.58
C ASN A 657 29.43 -23.24 9.96
N VAL A 658 29.39 -24.48 10.43
CA VAL A 658 30.03 -24.91 11.69
C VAL A 658 31.21 -25.83 11.36
N THR A 659 32.39 -25.49 11.89
CA THR A 659 33.60 -26.27 11.71
C THR A 659 34.18 -26.71 13.04
N TYR A 660 34.71 -27.93 13.11
CA TYR A 660 35.43 -28.43 14.28
C TYR A 660 36.83 -27.79 14.36
N LYS A 661 37.21 -27.37 15.55
CA LYS A 661 38.53 -26.72 15.82
C LYS A 661 39.41 -27.53 16.73
N GLY A 662 39.04 -28.76 17.11
CA GLY A 662 39.75 -29.58 18.07
C GLY A 662 39.32 -29.32 19.54
N ALA A 663 39.66 -30.27 20.42
CA ALA A 663 39.40 -30.18 21.83
C ALA A 663 37.92 -29.87 22.20
N GLY A 664 36.96 -30.43 21.47
CA GLY A 664 35.53 -30.24 21.72
C GLY A 664 35.00 -28.83 21.37
N LYS A 665 35.76 -28.00 20.67
CA LYS A 665 35.38 -26.63 20.28
C LYS A 665 34.96 -26.57 18.84
N PHE A 666 33.88 -25.83 18.59
CA PHE A 666 33.30 -25.63 17.25
C PHE A 666 33.22 -24.14 16.98
N LEU A 667 33.47 -23.75 15.73
CA LEU A 667 33.36 -22.41 15.27
C LEU A 667 32.27 -22.30 14.21
N GLN A 668 31.26 -21.48 14.46
CA GLN A 668 30.24 -21.07 13.51
C GLN A 668 30.63 -19.76 12.87
N ARG A 669 30.67 -19.72 11.54
CA ARG A 669 30.86 -18.48 10.81
C ARG A 669 30.21 -18.50 9.44
N SER A 670 30.03 -17.31 8.88
CA SER A 670 29.52 -17.17 7.51
C SER A 670 30.56 -17.62 6.49
N GLU A 671 30.14 -18.48 5.55
CA GLU A 671 30.98 -18.97 4.44
C GLU A 671 30.22 -18.95 3.13
N ASN A 672 30.92 -18.94 1.99
CA ASN A 672 30.30 -19.14 0.69
C ASN A 672 30.26 -20.63 0.36
N TYR A 673 29.19 -21.12 -0.25
CA TYR A 673 29.10 -22.44 -0.87
C TYR A 673 28.96 -22.33 -2.40
N GLU A 674 29.10 -23.41 -3.13
CA GLU A 674 29.22 -23.36 -4.60
C GLU A 674 27.96 -22.76 -5.25
N ASN A 675 26.79 -23.36 -5.01
CA ASN A 675 25.57 -22.89 -5.69
C ASN A 675 24.26 -23.30 -5.01
N LEU A 676 23.25 -22.48 -5.27
CA LEU A 676 21.84 -22.75 -5.00
C LEU A 676 21.05 -22.70 -6.31
N PHE A 677 20.29 -23.73 -6.60
CA PHE A 677 19.27 -23.75 -7.64
C PHE A 677 17.90 -23.87 -6.99
N HIS A 678 16.98 -22.98 -7.35
CA HIS A 678 15.59 -23.03 -6.92
C HIS A 678 14.66 -22.85 -8.11
N TYR A 679 13.80 -23.85 -8.34
CA TYR A 679 12.68 -23.77 -9.27
C TYR A 679 11.38 -23.70 -8.50
N GLN A 680 10.48 -22.79 -8.90
CA GLN A 680 9.13 -22.70 -8.39
C GLN A 680 8.13 -22.70 -9.54
N GLY A 681 7.28 -23.73 -9.59
CA GLY A 681 6.08 -23.80 -10.43
C GLY A 681 4.86 -23.39 -9.63
N ARG A 682 3.96 -22.61 -10.23
CA ARG A 682 2.75 -22.11 -9.54
C ARG A 682 1.55 -22.09 -10.46
N LEU A 683 0.41 -22.55 -9.91
CA LEU A 683 -0.90 -22.49 -10.54
C LEU A 683 -1.83 -21.64 -9.69
N VAL A 684 -2.45 -20.64 -10.31
CA VAL A 684 -3.40 -19.74 -9.64
C VAL A 684 -4.74 -19.84 -10.33
N PHE A 685 -5.77 -20.17 -9.56
CA PHE A 685 -7.15 -20.18 -9.99
C PHE A 685 -7.91 -19.09 -9.25
N THR A 686 -8.68 -18.29 -9.96
CA THR A 686 -9.55 -17.28 -9.37
C THR A 686 -10.96 -17.43 -9.91
N LEU A 687 -11.93 -17.27 -9.04
CA LEU A 687 -13.34 -17.29 -9.35
C LEU A 687 -13.95 -16.01 -8.77
N ASN A 688 -14.31 -15.07 -9.64
CA ASN A 688 -14.72 -13.74 -9.23
C ASN A 688 -16.24 -13.56 -9.33
N GLU A 689 -16.86 -13.10 -8.24
CA GLU A 689 -18.25 -12.66 -8.17
C GLU A 689 -19.26 -13.66 -8.77
N VAL A 690 -19.16 -14.92 -8.40
CA VAL A 690 -20.17 -15.95 -8.71
C VAL A 690 -21.33 -15.91 -7.72
N LEU A 691 -22.36 -16.75 -7.91
CA LEU A 691 -23.58 -16.81 -7.09
C LEU A 691 -24.18 -15.41 -6.86
N ASN A 692 -24.62 -14.76 -7.96
CA ASN A 692 -25.18 -13.41 -7.95
C ASN A 692 -24.25 -12.34 -7.37
N LYS A 693 -22.93 -12.47 -7.62
CA LYS A 693 -21.87 -11.57 -7.14
C LYS A 693 -21.57 -11.67 -5.63
N HIS A 694 -22.08 -12.70 -4.96
CA HIS A 694 -21.87 -12.87 -3.53
C HIS A 694 -20.59 -13.62 -3.15
N LEU A 695 -19.94 -14.32 -4.07
CA LEU A 695 -18.80 -15.18 -3.76
C LEU A 695 -17.58 -14.90 -4.64
N THR A 696 -16.44 -14.77 -4.02
CA THR A 696 -15.11 -14.77 -4.65
C THR A 696 -14.27 -15.87 -4.03
N ALA A 697 -13.60 -16.67 -4.86
CA ALA A 697 -12.71 -17.73 -4.40
C ALA A 697 -11.38 -17.68 -5.15
N ARG A 698 -10.31 -18.09 -4.48
CA ARG A 698 -8.97 -18.18 -5.03
C ARG A 698 -8.24 -19.38 -4.47
N VAL A 699 -7.51 -20.07 -5.34
CA VAL A 699 -6.62 -21.18 -4.98
C VAL A 699 -5.28 -20.96 -5.67
N ASP A 700 -4.20 -20.94 -4.88
CA ASP A 700 -2.83 -20.92 -5.33
C ASP A 700 -2.16 -22.22 -4.93
N LEU A 701 -1.68 -22.98 -5.90
CA LEU A 701 -0.89 -24.18 -5.70
C LEU A 701 0.55 -23.91 -6.13
N PHE A 702 1.52 -24.30 -5.35
CA PHE A 702 2.92 -24.14 -5.70
C PHE A 702 3.76 -25.34 -5.35
N TYR A 703 4.66 -25.62 -6.27
CA TYR A 703 5.70 -26.64 -6.15
C TYR A 703 7.06 -25.97 -6.17
N ASN A 704 7.93 -26.35 -5.25
CA ASN A 704 9.29 -25.87 -5.16
C ASN A 704 10.24 -27.06 -5.28
N HIS A 705 11.30 -26.88 -6.04
CA HIS A 705 12.44 -27.77 -6.12
C HIS A 705 13.70 -26.99 -5.80
N TYR A 706 14.38 -27.37 -4.73
CA TYR A 706 15.66 -26.79 -4.31
C TYR A 706 16.77 -27.80 -4.56
N ARG A 707 17.91 -27.29 -4.97
CA ARG A 707 19.18 -28.00 -4.95
C ARG A 707 20.27 -27.06 -4.45
N THR A 708 20.96 -27.46 -3.38
CA THR A 708 22.11 -26.76 -2.83
C THR A 708 23.33 -27.68 -2.93
N GLN A 709 24.48 -27.11 -3.22
CA GLN A 709 25.70 -27.87 -3.45
C GLN A 709 26.92 -27.10 -2.98
N ASP A 710 27.82 -27.85 -2.31
CA ASP A 710 29.21 -27.46 -2.03
C ASP A 710 30.15 -28.63 -2.37
N ILE A 711 31.43 -28.40 -2.23
CA ILE A 711 32.47 -29.43 -2.48
C ILE A 711 32.19 -30.70 -1.65
N MET A 712 31.78 -30.52 -0.39
CA MET A 712 31.65 -31.60 0.59
C MET A 712 30.24 -32.21 0.72
N TRP A 713 29.22 -31.51 0.19
CA TRP A 713 27.82 -31.94 0.34
C TRP A 713 26.92 -31.48 -0.82
N ARG A 714 25.84 -32.20 -0.99
CA ARG A 714 24.76 -31.87 -1.92
C ARG A 714 23.42 -32.25 -1.33
N HIS A 715 22.48 -31.29 -1.31
CA HIS A 715 21.14 -31.53 -0.82
C HIS A 715 20.11 -31.15 -1.88
N HIS A 716 18.92 -31.78 -1.79
CA HIS A 716 17.77 -31.43 -2.62
C HIS A 716 16.48 -31.54 -1.80
N LEU A 717 15.52 -30.73 -2.14
CA LEU A 717 14.22 -30.71 -1.46
C LEU A 717 13.10 -30.45 -2.48
N ASN A 718 12.07 -31.28 -2.46
CA ASN A 718 10.82 -31.04 -3.15
C ASN A 718 9.76 -30.65 -2.13
N SER A 719 9.03 -29.59 -2.37
CA SER A 719 8.06 -29.08 -1.43
C SER A 719 6.82 -28.50 -2.10
N PHE A 720 5.65 -28.81 -1.54
CA PHE A 720 4.37 -28.33 -2.01
C PHE A 720 3.76 -27.39 -0.99
N GLY A 721 3.16 -26.30 -1.48
CA GLY A 721 2.39 -25.38 -0.69
C GLY A 721 1.07 -25.01 -1.37
N MET A 722 0.15 -24.45 -0.59
CA MET A 722 -1.16 -24.04 -1.06
C MET A 722 -1.68 -22.85 -0.26
N ASN A 723 -2.31 -21.90 -0.96
CA ASN A 723 -3.13 -20.87 -0.33
C ASN A 723 -4.53 -20.95 -0.95
N CYS A 724 -5.55 -20.96 -0.08
CA CYS A 724 -6.93 -20.90 -0.48
C CYS A 724 -7.62 -19.75 0.23
N SER A 725 -8.44 -19.00 -0.47
CA SER A 725 -9.31 -17.98 0.13
C SER A 725 -10.70 -18.04 -0.51
N VAL A 726 -11.72 -17.93 0.33
CA VAL A 726 -13.11 -17.81 -0.10
C VAL A 726 -13.72 -16.66 0.67
N THR A 727 -14.34 -15.71 -0.02
CA THR A 727 -15.01 -14.57 0.58
C THR A 727 -16.43 -14.45 0.08
N GLY A 728 -17.38 -14.39 0.99
CA GLY A 728 -18.80 -14.22 0.72
C GLY A 728 -19.34 -12.89 1.26
N TYR A 729 -20.24 -12.26 0.52
CA TYR A 729 -20.86 -10.96 0.83
C TYR A 729 -22.37 -11.12 0.97
N PHE A 730 -22.92 -10.72 2.12
CA PHE A 730 -24.34 -10.87 2.45
C PHE A 730 -24.89 -9.60 3.09
N GLY A 731 -25.29 -8.64 2.28
CA GLY A 731 -25.75 -7.34 2.77
C GLY A 731 -24.64 -6.59 3.53
N LYS A 732 -24.83 -6.39 4.83
CA LYS A 732 -23.86 -5.73 5.72
C LYS A 732 -22.79 -6.69 6.27
N TRP A 733 -22.87 -7.97 5.93
CA TRP A 733 -21.97 -9.02 6.41
C TRP A 733 -20.97 -9.42 5.35
N ASN A 734 -19.79 -9.79 5.80
CA ASN A 734 -18.75 -10.38 4.99
C ASN A 734 -18.18 -11.57 5.78
N VAL A 735 -18.05 -12.69 5.11
CA VAL A 735 -17.48 -13.91 5.68
C VAL A 735 -16.29 -14.32 4.83
N SER A 736 -15.14 -14.51 5.43
CA SER A 736 -13.95 -15.01 4.72
C SER A 736 -13.35 -16.22 5.43
N VAL A 737 -12.94 -17.18 4.62
CA VAL A 737 -12.18 -18.36 5.04
C VAL A 737 -10.88 -18.38 4.27
N ASN A 738 -9.77 -18.44 4.99
CA ASN A 738 -8.44 -18.51 4.40
C ASN A 738 -7.74 -19.75 4.96
N TYR A 739 -7.05 -20.47 4.09
CA TYR A 739 -6.19 -21.59 4.45
C TYR A 739 -4.84 -21.45 3.78
N LYS A 740 -3.78 -21.65 4.54
CA LYS A 740 -2.39 -21.68 4.07
C LYS A 740 -1.75 -22.99 4.48
N LYS A 741 -1.22 -23.72 3.52
CA LYS A 741 -0.26 -24.79 3.73
C LYS A 741 1.11 -24.25 3.35
N ALA A 742 1.99 -24.05 4.32
CA ALA A 742 3.35 -23.64 4.08
C ALA A 742 4.13 -24.73 3.35
N TYR A 743 5.11 -24.32 2.58
CA TYR A 743 6.09 -25.21 1.99
C TYR A 743 7.38 -25.17 2.80
N LYS A 744 8.17 -26.23 2.70
CA LYS A 744 9.53 -26.25 3.24
C LYS A 744 10.49 -25.55 2.27
N THR A 745 11.48 -24.90 2.81
CA THR A 745 12.60 -24.28 2.07
C THR A 745 13.91 -24.97 2.43
N LEU A 746 14.83 -24.99 1.49
CA LEU A 746 16.20 -25.44 1.71
C LEU A 746 17.15 -24.31 1.36
N ASP A 747 17.99 -23.94 2.31
CA ASP A 747 19.08 -22.99 2.13
C ASP A 747 20.36 -23.62 2.70
N ALA A 748 21.38 -23.79 1.85
CA ALA A 748 22.55 -24.58 2.14
C ALA A 748 22.19 -25.98 2.69
N GLU A 749 22.43 -26.19 3.99
CA GLU A 749 22.16 -27.41 4.72
C GLU A 749 20.92 -27.29 5.63
N THR A 750 20.21 -26.18 5.61
CA THR A 750 19.07 -25.92 6.51
C THR A 750 17.73 -26.05 5.81
N ILE A 751 16.88 -26.93 6.32
CA ILE A 751 15.47 -27.05 5.94
C ILE A 751 14.62 -26.35 7.00
N SER A 752 13.77 -25.43 6.56
CA SER A 752 12.81 -24.73 7.42
C SER A 752 11.41 -24.72 6.81
N SER A 753 10.40 -24.51 7.64
CA SER A 753 9.03 -24.35 7.20
C SER A 753 8.39 -23.11 7.82
N GLY A 754 7.53 -22.46 7.05
CA GLY A 754 6.69 -21.38 7.55
C GLY A 754 5.41 -21.91 8.21
N GLU A 755 4.55 -20.98 8.62
CA GLU A 755 3.27 -21.25 9.27
C GLU A 755 2.23 -21.83 8.31
N SER A 756 1.56 -22.90 8.76
CA SER A 756 0.36 -23.44 8.12
C SER A 756 -0.84 -23.21 9.03
N GLY A 757 -1.97 -22.80 8.50
CA GLY A 757 -3.14 -22.58 9.34
C GLY A 757 -4.38 -22.16 8.56
N ALA A 758 -5.52 -22.23 9.20
CA ALA A 758 -6.79 -21.74 8.69
C ALA A 758 -7.29 -20.58 9.55
N THR A 759 -8.00 -19.67 8.90
CA THR A 759 -8.61 -18.51 9.57
C THR A 759 -10.01 -18.30 9.04
N ILE A 760 -10.99 -18.12 9.94
CA ILE A 760 -12.35 -17.72 9.60
C ILE A 760 -12.60 -16.33 10.16
N ASN A 761 -13.19 -15.45 9.35
CA ASN A 761 -13.54 -14.10 9.74
C ASN A 761 -15.00 -13.80 9.38
N VAL A 762 -15.68 -13.16 10.30
CA VAL A 762 -17.02 -12.60 10.09
C VAL A 762 -16.95 -11.12 10.40
N GLY A 763 -17.29 -10.30 9.44
CA GLY A 763 -17.33 -8.85 9.58
C GLY A 763 -18.73 -8.31 9.42
N TRP A 764 -19.08 -7.33 10.23
CA TRP A 764 -20.34 -6.60 10.18
C TRP A 764 -20.09 -5.10 10.06
N LYS A 765 -20.74 -4.49 9.08
CA LYS A 765 -20.62 -3.06 8.77
C LYS A 765 -21.99 -2.39 9.00
N PRO A 766 -22.35 -2.07 10.26
CA PRO A 766 -23.66 -1.50 10.58
C PRO A 766 -23.92 -0.20 9.81
N ASN A 767 -22.91 0.63 9.62
CA ASN A 767 -22.98 1.89 8.89
C ASN A 767 -21.62 2.25 8.26
N LYS A 768 -21.52 3.42 7.65
CA LYS A 768 -20.30 3.90 6.95
C LYS A 768 -19.11 4.20 7.87
N HIS A 769 -19.31 4.28 9.18
CA HIS A 769 -18.28 4.66 10.15
C HIS A 769 -17.71 3.46 10.90
N TRP A 770 -18.53 2.47 11.23
CA TRP A 770 -18.17 1.35 12.07
C TRP A 770 -18.00 0.06 11.29
N VAL A 771 -16.98 -0.71 11.64
CA VAL A 771 -16.77 -2.09 11.23
C VAL A 771 -16.44 -2.91 12.47
N LEU A 772 -17.19 -3.96 12.71
CA LEU A 772 -16.94 -4.93 13.77
C LEU A 772 -16.56 -6.25 13.11
N ARG A 773 -15.52 -6.91 13.61
CA ARG A 773 -15.10 -8.22 13.12
C ARG A 773 -14.90 -9.17 14.28
N ALA A 774 -15.30 -10.41 14.07
CA ALA A 774 -14.95 -11.55 14.91
C ALA A 774 -14.28 -12.60 14.03
N GLY A 775 -13.30 -13.29 14.56
CA GLY A 775 -12.60 -14.32 13.82
C GLY A 775 -12.01 -15.38 14.73
N CYS A 776 -11.63 -16.48 14.12
CA CYS A 776 -10.82 -17.51 14.74
C CYS A 776 -9.59 -17.74 13.87
N MET A 777 -8.41 -17.57 14.42
CA MET A 777 -7.12 -17.81 13.77
C MET A 777 -6.57 -19.16 14.21
N ASN A 778 -5.81 -19.78 13.32
CA ASN A 778 -5.10 -21.04 13.58
C ASN A 778 -6.05 -22.17 13.97
N ILE A 779 -7.20 -22.24 13.30
CA ILE A 779 -8.22 -23.28 13.51
C ILE A 779 -7.60 -24.65 13.21
N PHE A 780 -7.91 -25.64 14.02
CA PHE A 780 -7.38 -27.00 13.95
C PHE A 780 -5.87 -27.14 14.21
N GLN A 781 -5.27 -26.15 14.89
CA GLN A 781 -3.88 -26.17 15.32
C GLN A 781 -3.81 -26.26 16.86
N PRO A 782 -3.98 -27.43 17.48
CA PRO A 782 -4.07 -27.55 18.95
C PRO A 782 -2.76 -27.20 19.66
N ARG A 783 -1.63 -27.26 18.94
CA ARG A 783 -0.30 -26.87 19.46
C ARG A 783 0.10 -25.44 19.06
N GLY A 784 -0.80 -24.69 18.41
CA GLY A 784 -0.46 -23.41 17.81
C GLY A 784 0.41 -23.51 16.57
N PHE A 785 1.08 -22.42 16.21
CA PHE A 785 2.04 -22.43 15.12
C PHE A 785 3.31 -23.18 15.49
N SER A 786 3.77 -24.01 14.58
CA SER A 786 5.02 -24.77 14.71
C SER A 786 6.02 -24.32 13.65
N TYR A 787 7.26 -24.17 14.06
CA TYR A 787 8.38 -23.74 13.22
C TYR A 787 9.48 -24.83 13.25
N PRO A 788 9.31 -25.92 12.47
CA PRO A 788 10.31 -26.95 12.41
C PRO A 788 11.53 -26.50 11.61
N VAL A 789 12.72 -26.83 12.11
CA VAL A 789 14.01 -26.64 11.47
C VAL A 789 14.79 -27.94 11.49
N GLU A 790 15.48 -28.25 10.39
CA GLU A 790 16.35 -29.39 10.25
C GLU A 790 17.68 -28.92 9.64
N ILE A 791 18.81 -29.23 10.27
CA ILE A 791 20.14 -28.94 9.78
C ILE A 791 20.78 -30.24 9.37
N LEU A 792 21.15 -30.35 8.09
CA LEU A 792 21.66 -31.56 7.44
C LEU A 792 23.19 -31.68 7.56
N SER A 793 23.85 -30.74 8.23
CA SER A 793 25.29 -30.70 8.40
C SER A 793 25.82 -32.00 9.04
N LYS A 794 26.98 -32.47 8.58
CA LYS A 794 27.65 -33.62 9.20
C LYS A 794 28.36 -33.25 10.50
N VAL A 795 28.80 -32.01 10.64
CA VAL A 795 29.52 -31.50 11.81
C VAL A 795 28.58 -31.05 12.92
N ASN A 796 27.42 -30.49 12.53
CA ASN A 796 26.44 -30.02 13.49
C ASN A 796 25.00 -30.32 13.03
N PRO A 797 24.65 -31.62 12.92
CA PRO A 797 23.27 -31.99 12.57
C PRO A 797 22.32 -31.59 13.71
N ALA A 798 21.16 -31.04 13.33
CA ALA A 798 20.14 -30.65 14.29
C ALA A 798 18.72 -30.83 13.76
N THR A 799 17.80 -31.12 14.66
CA THR A 799 16.36 -31.06 14.43
C THR A 799 15.73 -30.29 15.56
N GLY A 800 15.04 -29.22 15.22
CA GLY A 800 14.38 -28.34 16.20
C GLY A 800 12.94 -28.03 15.83
N GLU A 801 12.13 -27.75 16.81
CA GLU A 801 10.78 -27.25 16.67
C GLU A 801 10.49 -26.23 17.76
N ALA A 802 10.09 -25.04 17.35
CA ALA A 802 9.50 -24.05 18.24
C ALA A 802 7.99 -23.97 17.98
N TYR A 803 7.17 -23.94 19.02
CA TYR A 803 5.74 -23.76 18.91
C TYR A 803 5.18 -22.96 20.08
N ILE A 804 4.01 -22.36 19.89
CA ILE A 804 3.34 -21.52 20.91
C ILE A 804 1.95 -22.11 21.11
N ARG A 805 1.70 -22.76 22.24
CA ARG A 805 0.46 -23.49 22.50
C ARG A 805 -0.76 -22.57 22.54
N ASN A 806 -0.65 -21.42 23.18
CA ASN A 806 -1.76 -20.51 23.39
C ASN A 806 -2.06 -19.59 22.18
N ASN A 807 -1.36 -19.75 21.04
CA ASN A 807 -1.72 -19.10 19.78
C ASN A 807 -2.52 -20.01 18.82
N GLY A 808 -2.87 -21.22 19.22
CA GLY A 808 -3.80 -22.10 18.52
C GLY A 808 -5.25 -21.73 18.78
N ASN A 809 -6.12 -21.83 17.74
CA ASN A 809 -7.55 -21.55 17.83
C ASN A 809 -7.87 -20.19 18.48
N MET A 810 -7.08 -19.15 18.15
CA MET A 810 -7.26 -17.82 18.75
C MET A 810 -8.59 -17.18 18.32
N ILE A 811 -9.44 -16.86 19.28
CA ILE A 811 -10.64 -16.07 19.07
C ILE A 811 -10.25 -14.59 19.08
N THR A 812 -10.52 -13.89 18.00
CA THR A 812 -10.13 -12.49 17.82
C THR A 812 -11.34 -11.60 17.60
N LEU A 813 -11.29 -10.40 18.18
CA LEU A 813 -12.26 -9.33 17.95
C LEU A 813 -11.54 -8.10 17.41
N SER A 814 -12.22 -7.38 16.55
CA SER A 814 -11.71 -6.10 16.02
C SER A 814 -12.84 -5.09 15.92
N VAL A 815 -12.57 -3.87 16.36
CA VAL A 815 -13.44 -2.70 16.23
C VAL A 815 -12.71 -1.65 15.43
N GLN A 816 -13.36 -1.12 14.40
CA GLN A 816 -12.82 -0.05 13.56
C GLN A 816 -13.82 1.08 13.45
N TYR A 817 -13.34 2.31 13.65
CA TYR A 817 -14.06 3.54 13.42
C TYR A 817 -13.37 4.39 12.36
N LYS A 818 -14.15 4.92 11.41
CA LYS A 818 -13.66 5.81 10.34
C LYS A 818 -14.57 7.01 10.19
N LEU A 819 -13.99 8.20 10.23
CA LEU A 819 -14.67 9.47 9.97
C LEU A 819 -13.95 10.17 8.81
N ALA A 820 -14.71 10.72 7.87
CA ALA A 820 -14.19 11.62 6.85
C ALA A 820 -15.17 12.78 6.71
N PHE A 821 -14.65 13.98 6.67
CA PHE A 821 -15.40 15.22 6.55
C PHE A 821 -14.79 16.12 5.48
N GLY A 822 -15.62 17.00 4.90
CA GLY A 822 -15.23 17.80 3.75
C GLY A 822 -15.00 16.96 2.50
N LYS A 823 -14.39 17.57 1.49
CA LYS A 823 -13.94 16.89 0.27
C LYS A 823 -12.44 16.65 0.40
N LEU A 824 -12.03 15.39 0.47
CA LEU A 824 -10.63 15.02 0.66
C LEU A 824 -9.78 15.40 -0.56
N PHE A 825 -8.57 15.93 -0.34
CA PHE A 825 -7.60 16.22 -1.39
C PHE A 825 -6.92 14.96 -1.91
N GLY A 826 -6.54 14.97 -3.19
CA GLY A 826 -5.64 13.99 -3.77
C GLY A 826 -4.29 14.02 -3.06
N LYS A 827 -3.81 12.84 -2.66
CA LYS A 827 -2.48 12.70 -2.07
C LYS A 827 -1.42 13.05 -3.10
N THR A 828 -0.33 13.59 -2.63
CA THR A 828 0.80 13.95 -3.45
C THR A 828 1.49 12.70 -3.99
N LYS A 829 1.73 12.62 -5.28
CA LYS A 829 2.47 11.51 -5.90
C LYS A 829 3.93 11.60 -5.52
N ARG A 830 4.49 10.48 -5.10
CA ARG A 830 5.89 10.33 -4.70
C ARG A 830 6.40 8.98 -5.19
N THR A 831 7.56 8.94 -5.84
CA THR A 831 8.15 7.70 -6.35
C THR A 831 9.43 7.29 -5.64
N LEU A 832 10.12 8.23 -5.00
CA LEU A 832 11.26 7.95 -4.14
C LEU A 832 10.80 7.76 -2.70
N ASN A 833 11.29 6.71 -2.04
CA ASN A 833 11.06 6.48 -0.63
C ASN A 833 12.15 5.56 -0.07
N ASN A 834 13.22 6.18 0.37
CA ASN A 834 14.35 5.51 0.97
C ASN A 834 14.19 5.40 2.49
N ARG A 835 14.78 4.36 3.06
CA ARG A 835 15.07 4.26 4.49
C ARG A 835 16.56 4.04 4.62
N GLY A 836 17.15 4.47 5.74
CA GLY A 836 18.50 4.08 6.09
C GLY A 836 18.62 2.57 6.20
N SER A 837 19.78 2.02 5.89
CA SER A 837 20.06 0.61 6.17
C SER A 837 19.97 0.38 7.68
N GLY A 838 19.47 -0.81 8.06
CA GLY A 838 19.49 -1.23 9.46
C GLY A 838 20.91 -1.31 10.01
N ALA A 839 21.05 -1.18 11.32
CA ALA A 839 22.33 -1.32 11.99
C ALA A 839 22.95 -2.68 11.68
N ALA A 840 24.25 -2.68 11.36
CA ALA A 840 25.01 -3.88 11.10
C ALA A 840 25.54 -4.44 12.43
N VAL A 841 24.83 -5.41 13.00
CA VAL A 841 25.20 -6.07 14.28
C VAL A 841 25.33 -7.55 14.05
N LEU A 842 26.43 -8.15 14.52
CA LEU A 842 26.54 -9.58 14.70
C LEU A 842 25.93 -9.93 16.06
N THR A 843 24.70 -10.45 16.06
CA THR A 843 24.02 -10.98 17.24
C THR A 843 24.02 -12.50 17.22
N LEU A 844 24.11 -13.12 18.39
CA LEU A 844 24.08 -14.57 18.56
C LEU A 844 22.67 -15.12 18.53
#